data_70b757af1bcb36571223634c7709e179
#
_entry.id   70b757af1bcb36571223634c7709e179
#
_cell.length_a   1.000
_cell.length_b   1.000
_cell.length_c   1.000
_cell.angle_alpha   90.00
_cell.angle_beta   90.00
_cell.angle_gamma   90.00
#
_symmetry.space_group_name_H-M   'P 1'
#
loop_
_entity.id
_entity.type
_entity.pdbx_description
1 polymer ?
#
loop_
_entity_poly.entity_id
_entity_poly.type
_entity_poly.pdbx_seq_one_letter_code
_entity_poly.pdbx_strand_id
1 'polypeptide(L)'
;MQGGTVTVKNGIIVGGTGYYTIDNYGTATLEDVTATAGNTDSSMIRNDGTLTIESGSYSGGLNVVKSEEDSTLTINGGKFELSYATSGYTGVVFAYGNTTITGGEFIQSLTTTGRWNHPQVVATGVVEGHTAITRVTGGHFVNKMSGEGIFRGVGKGTSDNFEVSGGTFNKSISEGYCSDGFIPTKNADGTYGVKEGSYVAQIGSKKYETLADAIRMAAKGKTITLLTDVEQDTQLAINKDITLDLNGKTIKNTVDIWGDNTNAILSITNGAKVTITGNGAIDAKENDCYTINVKKGDLTIENGTFYGNVSVVQVQEGTLSVKGGTFDLHQKWEGSSKYLFNCIDDAYANGSANVAISGGTFVGFDPNASPEGEGTSYLAPGYAPVANADGTYGVVAGVAQIGSKAYATLADAVAAAKDGDTITLLSDCSGDGIVVKDDTFPNGLTIDFAGHSYTVGGKLVGSTGTASNGFQLLKGNTIVMRNGFIYGDASVAGDDTTQWSGAPAIMIQNYSNLTLDGMTVKGGKQTCYTLSNNNGDTVIKDSTIIAGQNTQVGGPFAFDVCRYASYPSVSITVEGNSVIDGCVDVSGTIGEGQSRQLTITGGTFSKPISVSTQPANISISGGTFANEVPADYCAAGYVPAANADGTYGVEKAVAVNFDSNEGTTVDSQLVPVGDKVAKPADPTKEGYTFSRWFTDEDCTDAYDFDDPVDGTQPEFTLYAGWKAAPATVEPGAGDNGNNGDNGDNGNNGNNGGNGDSSSANANVNVNTVNNNGDNASSEAKMATVKTGDNLALVGGAIAVIAVAAAGVAAFALRRRKMN
;
A
#
# COMPACT_ATOMS: atom_id res chain seq x y z
N MET A 1 38.64 52.90 40.37
CA MET A 1 37.32 52.90 40.94
C MET A 1 37.04 51.47 41.39
N GLN A 2 37.03 51.24 42.67
CA GLN A 2 36.78 49.86 43.18
C GLN A 2 35.39 49.81 43.84
N GLY A 3 34.54 48.99 43.27
CA GLY A 3 33.31 48.54 43.89
C GLY A 3 32.20 49.60 44.21
N GLY A 4 32.27 50.79 43.61
CA GLY A 4 31.30 51.86 43.78
C GLY A 4 30.68 52.33 42.47
N THR A 5 29.70 53.21 42.51
CA THR A 5 29.14 53.92 41.36
C THR A 5 29.75 55.34 41.29
N VAL A 6 30.26 55.69 40.11
CA VAL A 6 30.90 57.00 39.92
C VAL A 6 30.44 57.61 38.59
N THR A 7 30.10 58.86 38.60
CA THR A 7 29.89 59.64 37.39
C THR A 7 30.93 60.79 37.34
N VAL A 8 31.68 60.81 36.23
CA VAL A 8 32.65 61.91 35.98
C VAL A 8 32.09 62.77 34.84
N LYS A 9 31.90 64.03 35.10
CA LYS A 9 31.38 65.01 34.15
C LYS A 9 32.34 66.19 33.95
N ASN A 10 32.38 66.61 32.64
CA ASN A 10 33.12 67.85 32.28
C ASN A 10 34.56 67.88 32.74
N GLY A 11 35.25 66.70 32.77
CA GLY A 11 36.59 66.55 33.34
C GLY A 11 37.69 66.47 32.30
N ILE A 12 38.89 66.89 32.64
CA ILE A 12 40.12 66.64 31.89
C ILE A 12 40.94 65.64 32.67
N ILE A 13 41.28 64.50 32.09
CA ILE A 13 42.08 63.47 32.71
C ILE A 13 43.33 63.27 31.85
N VAL A 14 44.49 63.54 32.36
CA VAL A 14 45.76 63.31 31.69
C VAL A 14 46.48 62.15 32.37
N GLY A 15 46.73 61.13 31.59
CA GLY A 15 47.41 59.96 32.12
C GLY A 15 48.86 60.28 32.52
N GLY A 16 49.28 59.65 33.62
CA GLY A 16 50.69 59.61 34.01
C GLY A 16 51.41 58.48 33.31
N THR A 17 52.66 58.25 33.75
CA THR A 17 53.53 57.14 33.23
C THR A 17 53.07 55.72 33.73
N GLY A 18 51.96 55.67 34.50
CA GLY A 18 51.37 54.38 34.95
C GLY A 18 50.68 53.59 33.91
N TYR A 19 50.05 52.43 34.29
CA TYR A 19 49.53 51.51 33.33
C TYR A 19 48.28 52.03 32.61
N TYR A 20 47.25 52.43 33.33
CA TYR A 20 45.98 52.91 32.76
C TYR A 20 45.71 54.32 33.18
N THR A 21 45.12 55.16 32.31
CA THR A 21 44.64 56.47 32.64
C THR A 21 43.32 56.40 33.45
N ILE A 22 42.43 55.51 33.04
CA ILE A 22 41.18 55.20 33.76
C ILE A 22 41.11 53.70 33.96
N ASP A 23 40.98 53.26 35.22
CA ASP A 23 40.89 51.86 35.60
C ASP A 23 39.59 51.63 36.36
N ASN A 24 38.63 50.90 35.79
CA ASN A 24 37.27 50.70 36.32
C ASN A 24 37.04 49.26 36.75
N TYR A 25 36.82 49.06 38.06
CA TYR A 25 36.39 47.79 38.68
C TYR A 25 34.95 47.84 39.23
N GLY A 26 34.25 48.97 39.06
CA GLY A 26 32.91 49.20 39.60
C GLY A 26 31.97 49.64 38.49
N THR A 27 30.99 50.47 38.85
CA THR A 27 30.08 51.09 37.89
C THR A 27 30.50 52.52 37.64
N ALA A 28 30.84 52.89 36.43
CA ALA A 28 31.28 54.19 36.05
C ALA A 28 30.53 54.77 34.82
N THR A 29 30.27 56.07 34.88
CA THR A 29 29.75 56.84 33.75
C THR A 29 30.66 58.02 33.45
N LEU A 30 31.04 58.22 32.19
CA LEU A 30 31.87 59.33 31.71
C LEU A 30 31.00 60.19 30.77
N GLU A 31 30.88 61.49 31.13
CA GLU A 31 30.08 62.43 30.34
C GLU A 31 30.92 63.71 30.14
N ASP A 32 31.15 64.09 28.87
CA ASP A 32 31.98 65.22 28.47
C ASP A 32 33.41 65.22 29.07
N VAL A 33 34.02 64.04 29.14
CA VAL A 33 35.38 63.85 29.67
C VAL A 33 36.40 63.91 28.53
N THR A 34 37.40 64.73 28.66
CA THR A 34 38.58 64.70 27.80
C THR A 34 39.68 63.89 28.50
N ALA A 35 40.08 62.75 27.94
CA ALA A 35 41.10 61.89 28.49
C ALA A 35 42.16 61.59 27.46
N THR A 36 43.45 61.75 27.91
CA THR A 36 44.61 61.43 27.07
C THR A 36 45.51 60.43 27.79
N ALA A 37 45.95 59.42 27.10
CA ALA A 37 46.89 58.44 27.67
C ALA A 37 48.25 59.06 27.88
N GLY A 38 48.84 58.80 29.04
CA GLY A 38 50.23 59.17 29.33
C GLY A 38 51.23 58.09 29.02
N ASN A 39 50.74 56.93 28.60
CA ASN A 39 51.58 55.75 28.33
C ASN A 39 51.03 55.05 27.09
N THR A 40 51.90 54.42 26.28
CA THR A 40 51.57 53.73 25.01
C THR A 40 51.59 52.23 25.13
N ASP A 41 52.06 51.64 26.25
CA ASP A 41 52.23 50.23 26.47
C ASP A 41 51.04 49.61 27.21
N SER A 42 50.02 50.39 27.58
CA SER A 42 48.82 49.99 28.25
C SER A 42 47.62 50.66 27.61
N SER A 43 46.44 50.06 27.76
CA SER A 43 45.15 50.65 27.32
C SER A 43 44.90 51.96 28.09
N MET A 44 44.33 52.95 27.44
CA MET A 44 44.05 54.22 28.14
C MET A 44 42.95 54.00 29.20
N ILE A 45 41.87 53.37 28.79
CA ILE A 45 40.77 52.93 29.69
C ILE A 45 40.81 51.40 29.80
N ARG A 46 40.83 50.88 31.00
CA ARG A 46 40.56 49.46 31.30
C ARG A 46 39.26 49.40 32.05
N ASN A 47 38.39 48.58 31.56
CA ASN A 47 37.08 48.31 32.17
C ASN A 47 37.03 46.85 32.60
N ASP A 48 36.92 46.59 33.89
CA ASP A 48 36.77 45.31 34.56
C ASP A 48 35.46 45.29 35.38
N GLY A 49 34.54 46.15 35.06
CA GLY A 49 33.22 46.34 35.67
C GLY A 49 32.18 46.79 34.67
N THR A 50 31.34 47.71 35.04
CA THR A 50 30.34 48.32 34.16
C THR A 50 30.76 49.75 33.80
N LEU A 51 30.98 50.05 32.57
CA LEU A 51 31.35 51.36 32.08
C LEU A 51 30.37 51.87 31.03
N THR A 52 29.87 53.06 31.24
CA THR A 52 29.11 53.83 30.25
C THR A 52 29.87 55.09 29.84
N ILE A 53 30.07 55.30 28.57
CA ILE A 53 30.63 56.49 27.98
C ILE A 53 29.55 57.22 27.19
N GLU A 54 29.05 58.29 27.70
CA GLU A 54 28.02 59.12 27.07
C GLU A 54 28.59 60.05 26.01
N SER A 55 29.70 60.69 26.29
CA SER A 55 30.36 61.67 25.42
C SER A 55 31.78 61.94 25.87
N GLY A 56 32.50 62.79 25.12
CA GLY A 56 33.89 63.22 25.45
C GLY A 56 34.88 62.94 24.35
N SER A 57 36.21 63.12 24.68
CA SER A 57 37.27 62.88 23.73
C SER A 57 38.33 61.99 24.37
N TYR A 58 38.69 60.89 23.76
CA TYR A 58 39.55 59.86 24.32
C TYR A 58 40.68 59.50 23.32
N SER A 59 41.88 59.62 23.70
CA SER A 59 43.00 59.42 22.76
C SER A 59 44.25 58.81 23.41
N GLY A 60 44.92 57.96 22.62
CA GLY A 60 46.18 57.32 23.00
C GLY A 60 46.02 55.94 23.64
N GLY A 61 47.16 55.45 24.18
CA GLY A 61 47.28 54.11 24.75
C GLY A 61 47.43 53.01 23.71
N LEU A 62 47.66 51.77 24.18
CA LEU A 62 47.72 50.58 23.33
C LEU A 62 46.33 50.27 22.72
N ASN A 63 45.29 50.40 23.50
CA ASN A 63 43.88 50.46 23.09
C ASN A 63 43.27 51.72 23.72
N VAL A 64 42.35 52.40 23.04
CA VAL A 64 41.69 53.54 23.68
C VAL A 64 40.77 53.05 24.78
N VAL A 65 39.95 52.00 24.48
CA VAL A 65 39.16 51.37 25.53
C VAL A 65 39.39 49.86 25.43
N LYS A 66 39.77 49.23 26.56
CA LYS A 66 39.80 47.77 26.72
C LYS A 66 38.76 47.37 27.76
N SER A 67 37.88 46.42 27.37
CA SER A 67 36.88 45.84 28.27
C SER A 67 37.30 44.39 28.54
N GLU A 68 37.49 44.04 29.80
CA GLU A 68 37.94 42.70 30.21
C GLU A 68 36.81 41.69 30.19
N GLU A 69 37.14 40.43 30.49
CA GLU A 69 36.14 39.32 30.56
C GLU A 69 35.06 39.68 31.61
N ASP A 70 33.81 39.26 31.31
CA ASP A 70 32.61 39.45 32.14
C ASP A 70 32.28 40.94 32.43
N SER A 71 32.99 41.90 31.88
CA SER A 71 32.68 43.30 31.98
C SER A 71 31.59 43.76 31.02
N THR A 72 30.97 44.88 31.28
CA THR A 72 29.96 45.49 30.39
C THR A 72 30.45 46.89 29.97
N LEU A 73 30.51 47.13 28.67
CA LEU A 73 30.87 48.43 28.11
C LEU A 73 29.71 48.97 27.27
N THR A 74 29.25 50.19 27.53
CA THR A 74 28.28 50.92 26.71
C THR A 74 28.94 52.22 26.24
N ILE A 75 28.89 52.46 24.92
CA ILE A 75 29.35 53.72 24.32
C ILE A 75 28.21 54.33 23.53
N ASN A 76 27.69 55.44 24.09
CA ASN A 76 26.58 56.19 23.48
C ASN A 76 27.11 57.32 22.58
N GLY A 77 28.29 57.79 22.82
CA GLY A 77 28.88 58.91 22.07
C GLY A 77 30.35 59.14 22.43
N GLY A 78 30.91 60.22 21.90
CA GLY A 78 32.30 60.62 22.11
C GLY A 78 33.20 60.37 20.90
N LYS A 79 34.43 60.87 20.98
CA LYS A 79 35.47 60.68 19.96
C LYS A 79 36.62 59.86 20.55
N PHE A 80 36.96 58.78 19.83
CA PHE A 80 37.99 57.84 20.24
C PHE A 80 39.05 57.73 19.14
N GLU A 81 40.31 58.04 19.45
CA GLU A 81 41.36 58.02 18.47
C GLU A 81 42.57 57.21 18.93
N LEU A 82 42.90 56.17 18.18
CA LEU A 82 44.08 55.36 18.33
C LEU A 82 45.12 55.83 17.31
N SER A 83 46.21 56.43 17.83
CA SER A 83 47.30 56.99 17.00
C SER A 83 48.63 56.29 17.20
N TYR A 84 48.67 55.26 18.03
CA TYR A 84 49.88 54.49 18.32
C TYR A 84 49.54 52.98 18.47
N ALA A 85 50.49 52.15 17.97
CA ALA A 85 50.40 50.70 18.17
C ALA A 85 51.80 50.10 18.19
N THR A 86 52.15 49.27 19.16
CA THR A 86 53.45 48.67 19.32
C THR A 86 53.61 47.31 18.71
N SER A 87 52.74 46.36 19.06
CA SER A 87 52.73 44.99 18.54
C SER A 87 51.44 44.28 18.81
N GLY A 88 51.12 43.31 17.98
CA GLY A 88 49.94 42.42 18.10
C GLY A 88 48.63 43.05 17.64
N TYR A 89 47.53 42.58 18.19
CA TYR A 89 46.23 43.12 17.91
C TYR A 89 45.91 44.25 18.86
N THR A 90 45.57 45.39 18.29
CA THR A 90 45.13 46.55 19.00
C THR A 90 43.81 47.08 18.43
N GLY A 91 43.06 47.83 19.20
CA GLY A 91 41.81 48.40 18.75
C GLY A 91 41.51 49.77 19.39
N VAL A 92 40.74 50.60 18.68
CA VAL A 92 40.14 51.74 19.34
C VAL A 92 39.25 51.24 20.48
N VAL A 93 38.46 50.20 20.20
CA VAL A 93 37.78 49.41 21.23
C VAL A 93 38.26 47.97 21.15
N PHE A 94 38.75 47.43 22.24
CA PHE A 94 39.17 46.05 22.37
C PHE A 94 38.38 45.37 23.47
N ALA A 95 37.41 44.54 23.11
CA ALA A 95 36.42 43.99 24.02
C ALA A 95 36.60 42.50 24.26
N TYR A 96 36.79 42.07 25.50
CA TYR A 96 36.62 40.71 25.97
C TYR A 96 35.30 40.51 26.73
N GLY A 97 34.60 41.60 27.08
CA GLY A 97 33.30 41.61 27.69
C GLY A 97 32.21 42.07 26.72
N ASN A 98 30.97 42.03 27.18
CA ASN A 98 29.83 42.49 26.37
C ASN A 98 29.92 44.00 26.12
N THR A 99 29.88 44.35 24.85
CA THR A 99 30.04 45.75 24.43
C THR A 99 28.87 46.19 23.56
N THR A 100 28.31 47.37 23.85
CA THR A 100 27.27 48.01 23.06
C THR A 100 27.74 49.39 22.61
N ILE A 101 27.69 49.64 21.30
CA ILE A 101 28.03 50.93 20.70
C ILE A 101 26.81 51.46 19.96
N THR A 102 26.26 52.57 20.48
CA THR A 102 25.07 53.20 19.89
C THR A 102 25.43 54.51 19.15
N GLY A 103 26.63 55.03 19.38
CA GLY A 103 27.10 56.28 18.73
C GLY A 103 28.55 56.51 18.96
N GLY A 104 29.08 57.64 18.53
CA GLY A 104 30.48 58.05 18.67
C GLY A 104 31.27 58.01 17.37
N GLU A 105 32.47 58.59 17.41
CA GLU A 105 33.44 58.61 16.30
C GLU A 105 34.66 57.79 16.72
N PHE A 106 35.00 56.75 15.97
CA PHE A 106 36.09 55.81 16.27
C PHE A 106 37.13 55.82 15.14
N ILE A 107 38.29 56.28 15.43
CA ILE A 107 39.36 56.55 14.43
C ILE A 107 40.61 55.73 14.78
N GLN A 108 40.94 54.80 13.93
CA GLN A 108 42.26 54.22 13.86
C GLN A 108 43.07 55.04 12.85
N SER A 109 44.02 55.88 13.40
CA SER A 109 44.74 56.91 12.60
C SER A 109 46.01 56.40 11.93
N LEU A 110 46.58 55.28 12.33
CA LEU A 110 47.76 54.72 11.73
C LEU A 110 47.62 54.37 10.25
N THR A 111 48.54 54.68 9.43
CA THR A 111 48.58 54.35 7.99
C THR A 111 49.66 53.30 7.65
N THR A 112 50.63 53.14 8.53
CA THR A 112 51.74 52.19 8.40
C THR A 112 52.02 51.57 9.78
N THR A 113 52.40 50.29 9.82
CA THR A 113 52.80 49.61 11.06
C THR A 113 53.99 48.70 10.86
N GLY A 114 54.59 48.28 11.98
CA GLY A 114 55.54 47.17 11.95
C GLY A 114 54.92 45.85 11.53
N ARG A 115 55.74 44.91 11.13
CA ARG A 115 55.37 43.62 10.51
C ARG A 115 54.28 42.80 11.27
N TRP A 116 54.05 43.02 12.52
CA TRP A 116 53.20 42.21 13.41
C TRP A 116 52.03 43.00 14.01
N ASN A 117 51.76 44.17 13.54
CA ASN A 117 50.72 45.03 14.06
C ASN A 117 49.48 45.00 13.19
N HIS A 118 48.35 44.72 13.81
CA HIS A 118 47.07 44.65 13.15
C HIS A 118 46.03 45.56 13.86
N PRO A 119 46.18 46.91 13.74
CA PRO A 119 45.26 47.82 14.39
C PRO A 119 43.88 47.79 13.77
N GLN A 120 42.88 47.57 14.60
CA GLN A 120 41.48 47.53 14.20
C GLN A 120 40.77 48.75 14.76
N VAL A 121 39.50 48.97 14.32
CA VAL A 121 38.66 49.95 14.99
C VAL A 121 37.97 49.24 16.16
N VAL A 122 37.38 48.10 15.94
CA VAL A 122 36.76 47.29 17.00
C VAL A 122 37.25 45.86 16.91
N ALA A 123 37.86 45.38 17.97
CA ALA A 123 38.28 44.00 18.13
C ALA A 123 37.51 43.34 19.26
N THR A 124 36.99 42.15 19.02
CA THR A 124 36.30 41.37 20.04
C THR A 124 37.04 40.06 20.23
N GLY A 125 37.53 39.83 21.44
CA GLY A 125 38.22 38.63 21.85
C GLY A 125 37.27 37.71 22.65
N VAL A 126 37.48 36.40 22.51
CA VAL A 126 36.78 35.38 23.32
C VAL A 126 37.84 34.54 24.01
N VAL A 127 37.71 34.37 25.31
CA VAL A 127 38.54 33.54 26.19
C VAL A 127 37.74 32.25 26.50
N GLU A 128 38.41 31.17 26.80
CA GLU A 128 37.81 29.90 27.13
C GLU A 128 36.95 29.99 28.39
N GLY A 129 35.65 29.55 28.27
CA GLY A 129 34.68 29.64 29.38
C GLY A 129 33.94 30.97 29.46
N HIS A 130 34.26 31.98 28.63
CA HIS A 130 33.62 33.28 28.60
C HIS A 130 32.94 33.54 27.24
N THR A 131 31.93 34.38 27.20
CA THR A 131 31.29 34.85 25.97
C THR A 131 31.36 36.36 25.89
N ALA A 132 31.68 36.89 24.71
CA ALA A 132 31.68 38.32 24.45
C ALA A 132 30.90 38.59 23.17
N ILE A 133 29.94 39.50 23.22
CA ILE A 133 29.21 40.00 22.04
C ILE A 133 29.41 41.52 21.95
N THR A 134 29.80 41.98 20.76
CA THR A 134 29.85 43.42 20.45
C THR A 134 28.68 43.80 19.55
N ARG A 135 27.76 44.60 20.10
CA ARG A 135 26.59 45.15 19.41
C ARG A 135 26.88 46.56 18.92
N VAL A 136 26.66 46.79 17.65
CA VAL A 136 26.85 48.11 17.02
C VAL A 136 25.55 48.53 16.34
N THR A 137 24.89 49.55 16.92
CA THR A 137 23.62 50.09 16.38
C THR A 137 23.83 51.51 15.79
N GLY A 138 24.98 52.11 16.00
CA GLY A 138 25.34 53.46 15.49
C GLY A 138 26.83 53.72 15.56
N GLY A 139 27.25 54.96 15.28
CA GLY A 139 28.62 55.45 15.30
C GLY A 139 29.26 55.55 13.92
N HIS A 140 30.42 56.26 13.91
CA HIS A 140 31.22 56.44 12.71
C HIS A 140 32.62 55.83 12.90
N PHE A 141 32.98 54.88 12.03
CA PHE A 141 34.17 54.03 12.20
C PHE A 141 35.14 54.23 11.00
N VAL A 142 36.35 54.67 11.32
CA VAL A 142 37.40 54.96 10.33
C VAL A 142 38.65 54.14 10.62
N ASN A 143 39.05 53.30 9.71
CA ASN A 143 40.34 52.63 9.71
C ASN A 143 41.23 53.15 8.55
N LYS A 144 42.30 53.93 8.87
CA LYS A 144 43.20 54.48 7.85
C LYS A 144 44.26 53.47 7.38
N MET A 145 44.38 52.30 8.03
CA MET A 145 45.32 51.25 7.65
C MET A 145 44.87 50.51 6.39
N SER A 146 45.73 50.44 5.40
CA SER A 146 45.50 49.64 4.21
C SER A 146 45.53 48.14 4.58
N GLY A 147 44.59 47.35 4.06
CA GLY A 147 44.56 45.90 4.29
C GLY A 147 43.86 45.45 5.60
N GLU A 148 43.55 46.34 6.53
CA GLU A 148 42.86 46.03 7.77
C GLU A 148 41.40 46.47 7.72
N GLY A 149 40.47 45.68 8.31
CA GLY A 149 39.03 45.92 8.35
C GLY A 149 38.59 46.84 9.50
N ILE A 150 37.29 47.02 9.65
CA ILE A 150 36.69 47.76 10.76
C ILE A 150 36.60 46.85 12.00
N PHE A 151 36.09 45.61 11.80
CA PHE A 151 35.85 44.63 12.84
C PHE A 151 36.79 43.43 12.72
N ARG A 152 37.16 42.83 13.87
CA ARG A 152 37.93 41.60 13.90
C ARG A 152 37.66 40.76 15.16
N GLY A 153 37.42 39.48 14.99
CA GLY A 153 37.49 38.50 16.07
C GLY A 153 38.95 38.19 16.45
N VAL A 154 39.24 38.05 17.71
CA VAL A 154 40.60 37.80 18.26
C VAL A 154 40.56 36.62 19.23
N GLY A 155 41.63 35.83 19.26
CA GLY A 155 41.66 34.61 20.07
C GLY A 155 40.68 33.59 19.52
N LYS A 156 39.68 33.18 20.30
CA LYS A 156 38.55 32.34 19.89
C LYS A 156 37.38 33.13 19.29
N GLY A 157 37.42 34.44 19.25
CA GLY A 157 36.42 35.31 18.68
C GLY A 157 36.38 35.22 17.17
N THR A 158 35.14 35.21 16.63
CA THR A 158 34.84 35.14 15.20
C THR A 158 33.91 36.30 14.80
N SER A 159 33.49 36.35 13.54
CA SER A 159 32.43 37.26 13.11
C SER A 159 31.12 37.10 13.91
N ASP A 160 30.83 35.91 14.40
CA ASP A 160 29.61 35.59 15.15
C ASP A 160 29.57 36.27 16.55
N ASN A 161 30.66 36.87 16.98
CA ASN A 161 30.74 37.69 18.20
C ASN A 161 30.34 39.13 17.94
N PHE A 162 29.89 39.48 16.78
CA PHE A 162 29.40 40.82 16.41
C PHE A 162 27.94 40.79 15.98
N GLU A 163 27.22 41.81 16.36
CA GLU A 163 25.88 42.10 15.96
C GLU A 163 25.76 43.55 15.47
N VAL A 164 26.01 43.77 14.17
CA VAL A 164 26.04 45.12 13.57
C VAL A 164 24.69 45.37 12.88
N SER A 165 23.88 46.28 13.39
CA SER A 165 22.62 46.73 12.82
C SER A 165 22.60 48.22 12.45
N GLY A 166 23.70 48.92 12.65
CA GLY A 166 23.85 50.34 12.31
C GLY A 166 25.25 50.78 12.22
N GLY A 167 25.51 52.10 12.03
CA GLY A 167 26.81 52.73 11.94
C GLY A 167 27.23 53.02 10.50
N THR A 168 28.28 53.88 10.38
CA THR A 168 28.89 54.29 9.12
C THR A 168 30.33 53.93 9.10
N PHE A 169 30.83 53.32 8.05
CA PHE A 169 32.18 52.76 7.94
C PHE A 169 32.91 53.33 6.74
N ASN A 170 34.18 53.63 6.86
CA ASN A 170 35.00 54.08 5.70
C ASN A 170 35.45 52.88 4.81
N LYS A 171 35.13 51.65 5.20
CA LYS A 171 35.43 50.41 4.47
C LYS A 171 34.22 49.47 4.53
N SER A 172 34.08 48.61 3.50
CA SER A 172 33.08 47.56 3.50
C SER A 172 33.29 46.60 4.66
N ILE A 173 32.21 46.13 5.28
CA ILE A 173 32.23 45.06 6.27
C ILE A 173 31.71 43.78 5.66
N SER A 174 32.09 42.64 6.23
CA SER A 174 31.52 41.35 5.83
C SER A 174 30.10 41.17 6.41
N GLU A 175 29.21 40.53 5.66
CA GLU A 175 27.85 40.14 6.13
C GLU A 175 27.90 39.34 7.46
N GLY A 176 28.94 38.53 7.67
CA GLY A 176 29.10 37.76 8.91
C GLY A 176 29.22 38.60 10.18
N TYR A 177 29.45 39.93 10.08
CA TYR A 177 29.43 40.84 11.22
C TYR A 177 28.05 41.46 11.46
N CYS A 178 27.11 41.36 10.50
CA CYS A 178 25.80 41.97 10.61
C CYS A 178 24.90 41.19 11.55
N SER A 179 24.02 41.90 12.25
CA SER A 179 22.90 41.29 12.98
C SER A 179 21.97 40.56 12.04
N ASP A 180 21.26 39.57 12.56
CA ASP A 180 20.18 38.90 11.81
C ASP A 180 19.23 39.92 11.19
N GLY A 181 18.96 39.79 9.90
CA GLY A 181 18.09 40.70 9.17
C GLY A 181 18.81 41.94 8.58
N PHE A 182 20.10 42.12 8.77
CA PHE A 182 20.90 43.23 8.22
C PHE A 182 21.95 42.76 7.24
N ILE A 183 22.19 43.58 6.21
CA ILE A 183 23.21 43.36 5.18
C ILE A 183 24.11 44.57 4.98
N PRO A 184 25.37 44.38 4.59
CA PRO A 184 26.26 45.49 4.23
C PRO A 184 25.71 46.30 3.06
N THR A 185 25.82 47.60 3.13
CA THR A 185 25.44 48.51 2.04
C THR A 185 26.53 49.54 1.78
N LYS A 186 26.62 50.05 0.53
CA LYS A 186 27.41 51.22 0.19
C LYS A 186 26.48 52.44 0.12
N ASN A 187 26.79 53.44 0.89
CA ASN A 187 26.03 54.66 0.96
C ASN A 187 26.29 55.58 -0.28
N ALA A 188 25.44 56.50 -0.55
CA ALA A 188 25.55 57.43 -1.67
C ALA A 188 26.78 58.38 -1.55
N ASP A 189 27.24 58.66 -0.32
CA ASP A 189 28.42 59.47 -0.04
C ASP A 189 29.74 58.70 -0.17
N GLY A 190 29.66 57.43 -0.56
CA GLY A 190 30.84 56.58 -0.74
C GLY A 190 31.28 55.83 0.51
N THR A 191 30.69 56.06 1.67
CA THR A 191 30.87 55.28 2.89
C THR A 191 30.09 53.94 2.79
N TYR A 192 30.26 53.14 3.83
CA TYR A 192 29.54 51.86 3.97
C TYR A 192 28.69 51.88 5.25
N GLY A 193 27.65 51.07 5.28
CA GLY A 193 26.75 50.90 6.40
C GLY A 193 26.12 49.53 6.37
N VAL A 194 25.03 49.37 7.12
CA VAL A 194 24.16 48.23 7.08
C VAL A 194 22.69 48.71 6.86
N LYS A 195 21.92 47.89 6.24
CA LYS A 195 20.48 48.13 6.03
C LYS A 195 19.74 46.83 6.31
N GLU A 196 18.42 46.94 6.53
CA GLU A 196 17.59 45.74 6.53
C GLU A 196 17.71 45.04 5.19
N GLY A 197 17.98 43.73 5.23
CA GLY A 197 18.18 42.91 4.08
C GLY A 197 16.85 42.32 3.61
N SER A 198 16.66 42.28 2.29
CA SER A 198 15.62 41.49 1.66
C SER A 198 16.20 40.14 1.32
N TYR A 199 15.98 39.15 2.17
CA TYR A 199 16.52 37.81 1.96
C TYR A 199 15.52 36.93 1.25
N VAL A 200 15.97 36.27 0.20
CA VAL A 200 15.13 35.35 -0.61
C VAL A 200 15.33 33.88 -0.22
N ALA A 201 16.45 33.51 0.38
CA ALA A 201 16.77 32.14 0.75
C ALA A 201 17.61 32.05 2.01
N GLN A 202 17.62 30.86 2.65
CA GLN A 202 18.49 30.56 3.78
C GLN A 202 19.11 29.18 3.71
N ILE A 203 20.25 29.00 4.36
CA ILE A 203 20.94 27.72 4.59
C ILE A 203 21.25 27.63 6.09
N GLY A 204 20.47 26.81 6.83
CA GLY A 204 20.52 26.86 8.30
C GLY A 204 20.09 28.24 8.81
N SER A 205 20.94 28.91 9.62
CA SER A 205 20.66 30.27 10.10
C SER A 205 21.13 31.37 9.12
N LYS A 206 21.93 31.04 8.13
CA LYS A 206 22.50 32.04 7.21
C LYS A 206 21.53 32.35 6.05
N LYS A 207 21.22 33.64 5.89
CA LYS A 207 20.32 34.18 4.89
C LYS A 207 21.04 34.76 3.68
N TYR A 208 20.40 34.75 2.51
CA TYR A 208 20.99 35.19 1.24
C TYR A 208 20.02 36.12 0.50
N GLU A 209 20.53 37.19 -0.08
CA GLU A 209 19.76 38.15 -0.88
C GLU A 209 19.33 37.61 -2.23
N THR A 210 20.05 36.63 -2.78
CA THR A 210 19.71 36.01 -4.06
C THR A 210 19.74 34.48 -3.94
N LEU A 211 18.89 33.82 -4.71
CA LEU A 211 18.91 32.35 -4.80
C LEU A 211 20.23 31.86 -5.45
N ALA A 212 20.79 32.65 -6.39
CA ALA A 212 22.07 32.34 -7.01
C ALA A 212 23.21 32.27 -5.98
N ASP A 213 23.26 33.23 -5.05
CA ASP A 213 24.26 33.22 -3.97
C ASP A 213 24.05 32.04 -2.99
N ALA A 214 22.82 31.76 -2.63
CA ALA A 214 22.51 30.59 -1.80
C ALA A 214 22.99 29.28 -2.48
N ILE A 215 22.70 29.10 -3.78
CA ILE A 215 23.18 27.93 -4.55
C ILE A 215 24.71 27.89 -4.59
N ARG A 216 25.38 29.05 -4.89
CA ARG A 216 26.84 29.14 -4.96
C ARG A 216 27.48 28.82 -3.61
N MET A 217 26.93 29.28 -2.50
CA MET A 217 27.49 29.15 -1.16
C MET A 217 27.11 27.86 -0.43
N ALA A 218 26.06 27.18 -0.88
CA ALA A 218 25.64 25.91 -0.29
C ALA A 218 26.79 24.89 -0.30
N ALA A 219 27.06 24.27 0.82
CA ALA A 219 27.91 23.09 0.88
C ALA A 219 27.12 21.87 0.38
N LYS A 220 27.83 20.84 -0.08
CA LYS A 220 27.22 19.59 -0.54
C LYS A 220 26.28 19.00 0.52
N GLY A 221 25.06 18.61 0.08
CA GLY A 221 24.04 18.00 0.93
C GLY A 221 23.29 18.96 1.83
N LYS A 222 23.45 20.28 1.66
CA LYS A 222 22.69 21.27 2.43
C LYS A 222 21.36 21.60 1.80
N THR A 223 20.41 21.98 2.65
CA THR A 223 19.09 22.47 2.25
C THR A 223 19.13 23.99 2.10
N ILE A 224 18.63 24.46 0.96
CA ILE A 224 18.33 25.87 0.70
C ILE A 224 16.82 26.01 0.85
N THR A 225 16.35 26.82 1.80
CA THR A 225 14.93 27.10 2.03
C THR A 225 14.60 28.50 1.50
N LEU A 226 13.57 28.61 0.67
CA LEU A 226 13.09 29.91 0.19
C LEU A 226 12.37 30.67 1.30
N LEU A 227 12.61 31.98 1.38
CA LEU A 227 11.99 32.88 2.35
C LEU A 227 10.92 33.77 1.69
N THR A 228 11.09 34.09 0.42
CA THR A 228 10.18 34.89 -0.39
C THR A 228 10.05 34.28 -1.79
N ASP A 229 9.11 34.79 -2.57
CA ASP A 229 9.06 34.52 -4.00
C ASP A 229 10.31 35.05 -4.70
N VAL A 230 10.76 34.35 -5.73
CA VAL A 230 11.98 34.67 -6.47
C VAL A 230 11.65 34.92 -7.93
N GLU A 231 11.93 36.14 -8.40
CA GLU A 231 11.94 36.46 -9.82
C GLU A 231 13.36 36.23 -10.35
N GLN A 232 13.45 35.42 -11.40
CA GLN A 232 14.72 34.98 -11.95
C GLN A 232 14.80 35.36 -13.42
N ASP A 233 15.74 36.20 -13.78
CA ASP A 233 15.95 36.70 -15.15
C ASP A 233 17.09 35.99 -15.89
N THR A 234 17.72 35.02 -15.24
CA THR A 234 18.80 34.20 -15.79
C THR A 234 18.67 32.75 -15.32
N GLN A 235 19.17 31.82 -16.11
CA GLN A 235 19.19 30.41 -15.71
C GLN A 235 20.08 30.20 -14.48
N LEU A 236 19.58 29.49 -13.49
CA LEU A 236 20.33 29.07 -12.32
C LEU A 236 20.92 27.68 -12.53
N ALA A 237 22.24 27.56 -12.50
CA ALA A 237 22.95 26.29 -12.60
C ALA A 237 23.23 25.70 -11.21
N ILE A 238 22.74 24.47 -11.00
CA ILE A 238 23.02 23.69 -9.79
C ILE A 238 24.02 22.58 -10.16
N ASN A 239 25.23 22.70 -9.65
CA ASN A 239 26.37 21.84 -10.00
C ASN A 239 26.89 20.99 -8.83
N LYS A 240 26.13 20.89 -7.76
CA LYS A 240 26.45 20.13 -6.54
C LYS A 240 25.19 19.63 -5.86
N ASP A 241 25.32 18.60 -5.05
CA ASP A 241 24.22 17.99 -4.33
C ASP A 241 23.62 18.97 -3.33
N ILE A 242 22.33 19.28 -3.48
CA ILE A 242 21.57 20.16 -2.57
C ILE A 242 20.11 19.70 -2.50
N THR A 243 19.42 20.14 -1.45
CA THR A 243 17.96 20.14 -1.39
C THR A 243 17.47 21.58 -1.54
N LEU A 244 16.53 21.82 -2.45
CA LEU A 244 15.82 23.08 -2.62
C LEU A 244 14.41 22.94 -2.03
N ASP A 245 14.19 23.54 -0.88
CA ASP A 245 12.90 23.62 -0.23
C ASP A 245 12.17 24.89 -0.68
N LEU A 246 11.10 24.71 -1.44
CA LEU A 246 10.30 25.82 -1.96
C LEU A 246 9.52 26.55 -0.86
N ASN A 247 9.24 25.90 0.27
CA ASN A 247 8.64 26.50 1.47
C ASN A 247 7.43 27.41 1.19
N GLY A 248 6.54 26.97 0.29
CA GLY A 248 5.36 27.72 -0.13
C GLY A 248 5.62 28.94 -1.02
N LYS A 249 6.85 29.10 -1.57
CA LYS A 249 7.25 30.23 -2.41
C LYS A 249 7.33 29.82 -3.87
N THR A 250 7.32 30.81 -4.74
CA THR A 250 7.38 30.62 -6.19
C THR A 250 8.69 31.11 -6.75
N ILE A 251 9.32 30.31 -7.61
CA ILE A 251 10.40 30.73 -8.50
C ILE A 251 9.81 30.90 -9.88
N LYS A 252 9.94 32.07 -10.49
CA LYS A 252 9.44 32.35 -11.84
C LYS A 252 10.45 33.16 -12.65
N ASN A 253 10.40 33.07 -13.97
CA ASN A 253 11.07 34.02 -14.82
C ASN A 253 10.11 35.13 -15.26
N THR A 254 10.65 36.32 -15.47
CA THR A 254 9.91 37.52 -15.94
C THR A 254 10.35 37.99 -17.30
N VAL A 255 11.52 37.55 -17.73
CA VAL A 255 12.15 37.86 -19.04
C VAL A 255 12.44 36.56 -19.79
N ASP A 256 12.64 36.67 -21.08
CA ASP A 256 13.06 35.56 -21.93
C ASP A 256 14.46 35.09 -21.54
N ILE A 257 14.57 33.84 -21.12
CA ILE A 257 15.84 33.18 -20.72
C ILE A 257 16.28 32.13 -21.75
N TRP A 258 15.54 31.94 -22.83
CA TRP A 258 15.89 30.99 -23.88
C TRP A 258 17.08 31.43 -24.70
N GLY A 259 18.06 30.55 -24.86
CA GLY A 259 19.24 30.76 -25.66
C GLY A 259 19.99 29.44 -25.88
N ASP A 260 21.10 29.49 -26.61
CA ASP A 260 21.86 28.29 -27.03
C ASP A 260 22.22 27.35 -25.86
N ASN A 261 22.43 27.89 -24.67
CA ASN A 261 22.79 27.11 -23.48
C ASN A 261 21.89 27.37 -22.27
N THR A 262 20.87 28.20 -22.42
CA THR A 262 19.95 28.61 -21.36
C THR A 262 18.52 28.40 -21.85
N ASN A 263 17.87 27.34 -21.39
CA ASN A 263 16.55 26.94 -21.84
C ASN A 263 15.62 26.52 -20.70
N ALA A 264 16.00 26.80 -19.46
CA ALA A 264 15.24 26.45 -18.27
C ALA A 264 15.53 27.44 -17.13
N ILE A 265 14.59 27.56 -16.19
CA ILE A 265 14.85 28.33 -14.95
C ILE A 265 15.97 27.70 -14.15
N LEU A 266 15.90 26.40 -13.93
CA LEU A 266 16.93 25.62 -13.24
C LEU A 266 17.63 24.66 -14.19
N SER A 267 18.94 24.56 -14.10
CA SER A 267 19.73 23.59 -14.85
C SER A 267 20.60 22.78 -13.89
N ILE A 268 20.47 21.46 -13.93
CA ILE A 268 21.26 20.53 -13.12
C ILE A 268 22.43 20.03 -13.96
N THR A 269 23.64 20.20 -13.43
CA THR A 269 24.87 19.96 -14.17
C THR A 269 25.90 19.21 -13.33
N ASN A 270 26.94 18.74 -13.97
CA ASN A 270 28.15 18.20 -13.30
C ASN A 270 27.88 16.97 -12.41
N GLY A 271 26.85 16.18 -12.72
CA GLY A 271 26.50 14.98 -11.93
C GLY A 271 25.87 15.28 -10.57
N ALA A 272 25.34 16.48 -10.38
CA ALA A 272 24.73 16.87 -9.12
C ALA A 272 23.46 16.07 -8.82
N LYS A 273 23.24 15.76 -7.53
CA LYS A 273 22.01 15.17 -7.00
C LYS A 273 21.21 16.25 -6.32
N VAL A 274 20.09 16.60 -6.94
CA VAL A 274 19.22 17.69 -6.48
C VAL A 274 17.89 17.13 -6.04
N THR A 275 17.42 17.53 -4.86
CA THR A 275 16.07 17.25 -4.38
C THR A 275 15.29 18.56 -4.32
N ILE A 276 14.08 18.58 -4.88
CA ILE A 276 13.14 19.69 -4.74
C ILE A 276 11.99 19.21 -3.86
N THR A 277 11.67 20.00 -2.84
CA THR A 277 10.61 19.71 -1.86
C THR A 277 9.87 20.97 -1.46
N GLY A 278 8.85 20.85 -0.58
CA GLY A 278 8.03 21.97 -0.13
C GLY A 278 6.83 22.23 -1.05
N ASN A 279 5.86 23.01 -0.56
CA ASN A 279 4.56 23.25 -1.25
C ASN A 279 4.60 24.44 -2.23
N GLY A 280 5.75 24.96 -2.58
CA GLY A 280 5.88 26.12 -3.48
C GLY A 280 5.71 25.76 -4.96
N ALA A 281 6.10 26.70 -5.83
CA ALA A 281 6.01 26.51 -7.27
C ALA A 281 7.30 26.88 -8.01
N ILE A 282 7.50 26.28 -9.19
CA ILE A 282 8.46 26.77 -10.18
C ILE A 282 7.68 26.98 -11.48
N ASP A 283 7.65 28.23 -11.97
CA ASP A 283 6.74 28.70 -13.00
C ASP A 283 7.52 29.32 -14.16
N ALA A 284 7.66 28.58 -15.24
CA ALA A 284 8.28 29.07 -16.49
C ALA A 284 7.21 29.75 -17.35
N LYS A 285 7.12 31.10 -17.29
CA LYS A 285 6.08 31.92 -17.92
C LYS A 285 6.34 32.29 -19.36
N GLU A 286 7.56 32.24 -19.78
CA GLU A 286 7.87 32.60 -21.18
C GLU A 286 7.61 31.42 -22.13
N ASN A 287 7.57 31.75 -23.44
CA ASN A 287 7.48 30.74 -24.48
C ASN A 287 8.79 29.93 -24.55
N ASP A 288 8.67 28.64 -24.89
CA ASP A 288 9.79 27.71 -25.14
C ASP A 288 10.72 27.44 -23.97
N CYS A 289 10.38 27.84 -22.73
CA CYS A 289 11.19 27.59 -21.55
C CYS A 289 10.76 26.32 -20.81
N TYR A 290 11.73 25.47 -20.49
CA TYR A 290 11.55 24.40 -19.52
C TYR A 290 11.57 24.96 -18.10
N THR A 291 10.87 24.33 -17.19
CA THR A 291 11.02 24.65 -15.77
C THR A 291 12.38 24.20 -15.28
N ILE A 292 12.78 22.97 -15.61
CA ILE A 292 14.06 22.36 -15.20
C ILE A 292 14.69 21.61 -16.38
N ASN A 293 16.00 21.77 -16.55
CA ASN A 293 16.80 20.96 -17.47
C ASN A 293 17.86 20.15 -16.72
N VAL A 294 17.73 18.83 -16.70
CA VAL A 294 18.74 17.92 -16.17
C VAL A 294 19.74 17.63 -17.28
N LYS A 295 20.75 18.52 -17.42
CA LYS A 295 21.81 18.39 -18.42
C LYS A 295 22.76 17.23 -18.11
N LYS A 296 23.07 17.05 -16.83
CA LYS A 296 23.86 15.93 -16.30
C LYS A 296 23.71 15.87 -14.78
N GLY A 297 23.02 14.85 -14.26
CA GLY A 297 22.80 14.65 -12.83
C GLY A 297 21.49 13.96 -12.51
N ASP A 298 21.15 13.91 -11.25
CA ASP A 298 19.92 13.29 -10.75
C ASP A 298 19.01 14.35 -10.11
N LEU A 299 17.74 14.37 -10.50
CA LEU A 299 16.70 15.21 -9.91
C LEU A 299 15.67 14.35 -9.21
N THR A 300 15.41 14.61 -7.94
CA THR A 300 14.28 14.07 -7.20
C THR A 300 13.28 15.20 -6.92
N ILE A 301 12.04 15.02 -7.31
CA ILE A 301 10.94 15.92 -6.96
C ILE A 301 10.03 15.20 -5.96
N GLU A 302 9.98 15.74 -4.74
CA GLU A 302 9.15 15.17 -3.67
C GLU A 302 7.80 15.88 -3.56
N ASN A 303 7.76 17.19 -3.83
CA ASN A 303 6.55 18.01 -3.81
C ASN A 303 6.77 19.33 -4.58
N GLY A 304 5.72 20.12 -4.72
CA GLY A 304 5.71 21.41 -5.42
C GLY A 304 4.78 21.43 -6.62
N THR A 305 4.61 22.59 -7.21
CA THR A 305 3.83 22.78 -8.44
C THR A 305 4.75 23.29 -9.54
N PHE A 306 4.69 22.69 -10.71
CA PHE A 306 5.63 22.95 -11.79
C PHE A 306 4.86 23.28 -13.08
N TYR A 307 5.12 24.46 -13.61
CA TYR A 307 4.53 24.92 -14.87
C TYR A 307 5.63 25.15 -15.91
N GLY A 308 5.59 24.37 -16.98
CA GLY A 308 6.47 24.53 -18.14
C GLY A 308 5.76 25.10 -19.36
N ASN A 309 6.49 25.35 -20.42
CA ASN A 309 5.92 25.72 -21.71
C ASN A 309 6.09 24.64 -22.76
N VAL A 310 7.31 24.22 -23.06
CA VAL A 310 7.58 23.09 -24.00
C VAL A 310 7.44 21.76 -23.26
N SER A 311 8.14 21.63 -22.13
CA SER A 311 8.03 20.56 -21.15
C SER A 311 8.29 21.15 -19.77
N VAL A 312 7.89 20.46 -18.73
CA VAL A 312 8.25 20.86 -17.37
C VAL A 312 9.72 20.50 -17.10
N VAL A 313 10.09 19.25 -17.36
CA VAL A 313 11.47 18.79 -17.17
C VAL A 313 11.99 18.13 -18.43
N GLN A 314 13.15 18.59 -18.90
CA GLN A 314 13.96 17.91 -19.90
C GLN A 314 15.09 17.15 -19.22
N VAL A 315 15.33 15.90 -19.61
CA VAL A 315 16.44 15.06 -19.13
C VAL A 315 17.38 14.76 -20.30
N GLN A 316 18.61 15.30 -20.22
CA GLN A 316 19.63 15.05 -21.22
C GLN A 316 20.56 13.88 -20.83
N GLU A 317 21.00 13.85 -19.56
CA GLU A 317 21.80 12.77 -19.01
C GLU A 317 21.54 12.67 -17.49
N GLY A 318 21.13 11.49 -17.03
CA GLY A 318 20.85 11.21 -15.61
C GLY A 318 19.41 10.78 -15.35
N THR A 319 18.92 10.92 -14.13
CA THR A 319 17.62 10.41 -13.71
C THR A 319 16.72 11.51 -13.14
N LEU A 320 15.46 11.55 -13.61
CA LEU A 320 14.38 12.26 -12.94
C LEU A 320 13.56 11.27 -12.12
N SER A 321 13.50 11.45 -10.80
CA SER A 321 12.64 10.71 -9.89
C SER A 321 11.51 11.59 -9.39
N VAL A 322 10.26 11.30 -9.78
CA VAL A 322 9.07 12.04 -9.32
C VAL A 322 8.34 11.21 -8.27
N LYS A 323 8.34 11.71 -7.03
CA LYS A 323 7.66 11.09 -5.89
C LYS A 323 6.37 11.80 -5.51
N GLY A 324 6.21 13.05 -5.98
CA GLY A 324 5.06 13.90 -5.70
C GLY A 324 5.10 15.19 -6.53
N GLY A 325 4.18 16.10 -6.24
CA GLY A 325 4.05 17.38 -6.93
C GLY A 325 2.98 17.38 -8.02
N THR A 326 2.68 18.58 -8.54
CA THR A 326 1.71 18.81 -9.61
C THR A 326 2.42 19.39 -10.82
N PHE A 327 2.10 18.87 -12.01
CA PHE A 327 2.78 19.21 -13.25
C PHE A 327 1.78 19.62 -14.32
N ASP A 328 2.00 20.79 -14.94
CA ASP A 328 1.17 21.28 -16.05
C ASP A 328 2.03 22.10 -17.05
N LEU A 329 1.46 22.35 -18.23
CA LEU A 329 2.01 23.25 -19.25
C LEU A 329 1.11 24.47 -19.45
N HIS A 330 1.70 25.65 -19.53
CA HIS A 330 0.97 26.87 -19.89
C HIS A 330 0.51 26.83 -21.35
N GLN A 331 1.33 26.32 -22.24
CA GLN A 331 0.99 26.21 -23.65
C GLN A 331 0.10 25.00 -23.90
N LYS A 332 -1.08 25.24 -24.45
CA LYS A 332 -2.02 24.23 -24.89
C LYS A 332 -2.04 24.21 -26.41
N TRP A 333 -1.25 23.33 -26.99
CA TRP A 333 -1.25 23.12 -28.44
C TRP A 333 -2.43 22.23 -28.82
N GLU A 334 -3.32 22.72 -29.69
CA GLU A 334 -4.38 21.88 -30.24
C GLU A 334 -3.77 20.73 -31.04
N GLY A 335 -4.10 19.49 -30.65
CA GLY A 335 -3.72 18.28 -31.37
C GLY A 335 -2.30 17.74 -31.13
N SER A 336 -1.51 18.30 -30.19
CA SER A 336 -0.22 17.76 -29.80
C SER A 336 -0.27 17.06 -28.45
N SER A 337 0.51 15.99 -28.30
CA SER A 337 0.72 15.34 -27.01
C SER A 337 1.42 16.31 -26.07
N LYS A 338 0.95 16.40 -24.84
CA LYS A 338 1.63 17.15 -23.80
C LYS A 338 2.83 16.34 -23.32
N TYR A 339 4.00 16.92 -23.44
CA TYR A 339 5.22 16.32 -22.94
C TYR A 339 5.63 16.97 -21.62
N LEU A 340 5.01 16.59 -20.52
CA LEU A 340 5.41 17.11 -19.20
C LEU A 340 6.87 16.80 -18.90
N PHE A 341 7.31 15.61 -19.28
CA PHE A 341 8.69 15.16 -19.19
C PHE A 341 9.17 14.73 -20.57
N ASN A 342 10.44 14.98 -20.86
CA ASN A 342 11.04 14.64 -22.13
C ASN A 342 12.50 14.23 -21.93
N CYS A 343 12.89 13.08 -22.44
CA CYS A 343 14.29 12.68 -22.52
C CYS A 343 14.85 13.01 -23.90
N ILE A 344 16.15 13.10 -24.02
CA ILE A 344 16.81 13.08 -25.33
C ILE A 344 16.73 11.65 -25.85
N ASP A 345 16.19 11.48 -27.05
CA ASP A 345 15.88 10.16 -27.64
C ASP A 345 17.04 9.17 -27.57
N ASP A 346 18.24 9.57 -28.00
CA ASP A 346 19.43 8.72 -27.97
C ASP A 346 19.86 8.38 -26.54
N ALA A 347 19.70 9.31 -25.59
CA ALA A 347 20.06 9.12 -24.20
C ALA A 347 19.06 8.20 -23.49
N TYR A 348 17.79 8.30 -23.81
CA TYR A 348 16.78 7.38 -23.31
C TYR A 348 16.98 5.96 -23.87
N ALA A 349 17.21 5.85 -25.18
CA ALA A 349 17.42 4.57 -25.83
C ALA A 349 18.64 3.80 -25.31
N ASN A 350 19.72 4.49 -24.93
CA ASN A 350 20.92 3.87 -24.37
C ASN A 350 20.92 3.80 -22.83
N GLY A 351 19.86 4.28 -22.17
CA GLY A 351 19.69 4.25 -20.70
C GLY A 351 20.46 5.31 -19.93
N SER A 352 21.08 6.30 -20.61
CA SER A 352 21.78 7.41 -19.93
C SER A 352 20.85 8.54 -19.47
N ALA A 353 19.63 8.60 -19.99
CA ALA A 353 18.54 9.44 -19.47
C ALA A 353 17.37 8.57 -19.05
N ASN A 354 16.78 8.83 -17.89
CA ASN A 354 15.69 8.05 -17.34
C ASN A 354 14.70 8.91 -16.55
N VAL A 355 13.42 8.50 -16.56
CA VAL A 355 12.36 9.08 -15.73
C VAL A 355 11.69 7.97 -14.96
N ALA A 356 11.51 8.14 -13.65
CA ALA A 356 10.85 7.20 -12.76
C ALA A 356 9.81 7.92 -11.90
N ILE A 357 8.53 7.64 -12.15
CA ILE A 357 7.41 8.30 -11.47
C ILE A 357 6.77 7.33 -10.48
N SER A 358 6.77 7.69 -9.21
CA SER A 358 6.17 6.94 -8.12
C SER A 358 5.09 7.71 -7.35
N GLY A 359 4.76 8.93 -7.79
CA GLY A 359 3.72 9.77 -7.22
C GLY A 359 3.54 11.04 -8.05
N GLY A 360 2.63 11.91 -7.63
CA GLY A 360 2.35 13.19 -8.28
C GLY A 360 1.04 13.22 -9.04
N THR A 361 0.70 14.43 -9.53
CA THR A 361 -0.50 14.72 -10.31
C THR A 361 -0.10 15.37 -11.63
N PHE A 362 -0.61 14.86 -12.72
CA PHE A 362 -0.20 15.22 -14.09
C PHE A 362 -1.40 15.70 -14.89
N VAL A 363 -1.39 16.95 -15.34
CA VAL A 363 -2.51 17.54 -16.08
C VAL A 363 -2.47 17.11 -17.55
N GLY A 364 -3.44 16.28 -17.96
CA GLY A 364 -3.58 15.79 -19.33
C GLY A 364 -2.39 14.98 -19.85
N PHE A 365 -1.67 14.28 -18.98
CA PHE A 365 -0.54 13.43 -19.32
C PHE A 365 -0.65 12.10 -18.55
N ASP A 366 -0.67 11.00 -19.28
CA ASP A 366 -0.65 9.65 -18.71
C ASP A 366 0.81 9.18 -18.52
N PRO A 367 1.30 9.03 -17.29
CA PRO A 367 2.67 8.55 -17.05
C PRO A 367 2.98 7.16 -17.61
N ASN A 368 1.95 6.37 -17.88
CA ASN A 368 2.08 5.03 -18.49
C ASN A 368 2.26 5.08 -20.03
N ALA A 369 2.10 6.27 -20.63
CA ALA A 369 2.29 6.50 -22.06
C ALA A 369 3.34 7.58 -22.27
N SER A 370 4.62 7.22 -22.16
CA SER A 370 5.70 8.20 -22.31
C SER A 370 5.89 8.62 -23.78
N PRO A 371 6.43 9.82 -24.05
CA PRO A 371 6.67 10.29 -25.41
C PRO A 371 7.82 9.57 -26.13
N GLU A 372 8.56 8.70 -25.46
CA GLU A 372 9.78 8.08 -25.96
C GLU A 372 9.53 6.92 -26.94
N GLY A 373 8.26 6.57 -27.15
CA GLY A 373 7.88 5.54 -28.13
C GLY A 373 6.65 4.72 -27.69
N GLU A 374 6.11 3.96 -28.62
CA GLU A 374 4.96 3.11 -28.35
C GLU A 374 5.32 2.04 -27.31
N GLY A 375 4.49 1.90 -26.27
CA GLY A 375 4.66 0.93 -25.19
C GLY A 375 5.68 1.32 -24.12
N THR A 376 6.28 2.53 -24.20
CA THR A 376 7.16 3.05 -23.15
C THR A 376 6.37 3.70 -22.03
N SER A 377 6.91 3.66 -20.80
CA SER A 377 6.29 4.17 -19.58
C SER A 377 7.34 4.83 -18.70
N TYR A 378 6.94 5.92 -18.06
CA TYR A 378 7.76 6.59 -17.04
C TYR A 378 7.44 6.12 -15.62
N LEU A 379 6.49 5.19 -15.44
CA LEU A 379 6.17 4.66 -14.12
C LEU A 379 7.37 3.93 -13.50
N ALA A 380 7.62 4.19 -12.25
CA ALA A 380 8.54 3.37 -11.48
C ALA A 380 7.99 1.93 -11.33
N PRO A 381 8.85 0.90 -11.25
CA PRO A 381 8.39 -0.47 -11.04
C PRO A 381 7.48 -0.60 -9.82
N GLY A 382 6.36 -1.30 -9.98
CA GLY A 382 5.37 -1.49 -8.92
C GLY A 382 4.39 -0.32 -8.72
N TYR A 383 4.40 0.69 -9.59
CA TYR A 383 3.47 1.81 -9.56
C TYR A 383 2.52 1.81 -10.75
N ALA A 384 1.33 2.36 -10.54
CA ALA A 384 0.26 2.37 -11.53
C ALA A 384 -0.35 3.79 -11.67
N PRO A 385 -0.81 4.18 -12.88
CA PRO A 385 -1.51 5.44 -13.08
C PRO A 385 -2.97 5.31 -12.63
N VAL A 386 -3.52 6.43 -12.17
CA VAL A 386 -4.94 6.59 -11.86
C VAL A 386 -5.47 7.78 -12.64
N ALA A 387 -6.43 7.56 -13.53
CA ALA A 387 -7.13 8.64 -14.20
C ALA A 387 -8.17 9.26 -13.25
N ASN A 388 -8.07 10.56 -13.01
CA ASN A 388 -8.99 11.31 -12.17
C ASN A 388 -10.16 11.89 -12.99
N ALA A 389 -11.29 12.15 -12.33
CA ALA A 389 -12.49 12.67 -12.97
C ALA A 389 -12.31 14.10 -13.56
N ASP A 390 -11.32 14.85 -13.08
CA ASP A 390 -10.98 16.20 -13.56
C ASP A 390 -10.05 16.21 -14.79
N GLY A 391 -9.71 15.03 -15.33
CA GLY A 391 -8.83 14.87 -16.48
C GLY A 391 -7.33 14.88 -16.15
N THR A 392 -6.98 14.86 -14.88
CA THR A 392 -5.61 14.66 -14.44
C THR A 392 -5.31 13.16 -14.27
N TYR A 393 -4.02 12.84 -14.17
CA TYR A 393 -3.55 11.51 -13.77
C TYR A 393 -2.80 11.60 -12.46
N GLY A 394 -3.07 10.65 -11.56
CA GLY A 394 -2.27 10.39 -10.38
C GLY A 394 -1.40 9.15 -10.57
N VAL A 395 -0.48 8.91 -9.64
CA VAL A 395 0.31 7.67 -9.58
C VAL A 395 0.29 7.14 -8.16
N VAL A 396 0.00 5.85 -8.03
CA VAL A 396 -0.09 5.15 -6.75
C VAL A 396 0.71 3.84 -6.79
N ALA A 397 1.04 3.30 -5.63
CA ALA A 397 1.55 1.93 -5.58
C ALA A 397 0.51 0.97 -6.16
N GLY A 398 0.92 0.09 -7.05
CA GLY A 398 0.06 -0.93 -7.63
C GLY A 398 -0.30 -1.99 -6.61
N VAL A 399 -1.53 -2.49 -6.69
CA VAL A 399 -2.01 -3.59 -5.83
C VAL A 399 -1.99 -4.94 -6.54
N ALA A 400 -1.92 -4.92 -7.86
CA ALA A 400 -1.85 -6.13 -8.69
C ALA A 400 -0.90 -5.91 -9.89
N GLN A 401 -0.38 -6.99 -10.47
CA GLN A 401 0.47 -6.91 -11.66
C GLN A 401 0.19 -8.04 -12.65
N ILE A 402 0.45 -7.76 -13.94
CA ILE A 402 0.53 -8.75 -15.03
C ILE A 402 1.94 -8.63 -15.64
N GLY A 403 2.76 -9.64 -15.49
CA GLY A 403 4.18 -9.54 -15.83
C GLY A 403 4.86 -8.45 -15.01
N SER A 404 5.44 -7.43 -15.66
CA SER A 404 6.06 -6.28 -14.98
C SER A 404 5.13 -5.07 -14.83
N LYS A 405 3.94 -5.09 -15.44
CA LYS A 405 3.00 -3.97 -15.41
C LYS A 405 2.11 -4.02 -14.17
N ALA A 406 2.18 -2.98 -13.34
CA ALA A 406 1.34 -2.84 -12.16
C ALA A 406 0.01 -2.14 -12.47
N TYR A 407 -0.98 -2.41 -11.64
CA TYR A 407 -2.34 -1.87 -11.72
C TYR A 407 -2.77 -1.32 -10.37
N ALA A 408 -3.49 -0.22 -10.39
CA ALA A 408 -3.98 0.45 -9.18
C ALA A 408 -5.07 -0.35 -8.46
N THR A 409 -5.83 -1.15 -9.21
CA THR A 409 -6.89 -2.01 -8.68
C THR A 409 -6.81 -3.41 -9.30
N LEU A 410 -7.35 -4.41 -8.59
CA LEU A 410 -7.51 -5.76 -9.15
C LEU A 410 -8.49 -5.75 -10.34
N ALA A 411 -9.53 -4.91 -10.29
CA ALA A 411 -10.49 -4.77 -11.38
C ALA A 411 -9.82 -4.27 -12.68
N ASP A 412 -8.91 -3.28 -12.59
CA ASP A 412 -8.15 -2.80 -13.74
C ASP A 412 -7.22 -3.88 -14.30
N ALA A 413 -6.60 -4.68 -13.42
CA ALA A 413 -5.77 -5.81 -13.85
C ALA A 413 -6.61 -6.85 -14.60
N VAL A 414 -7.78 -7.23 -14.08
CA VAL A 414 -8.69 -8.17 -14.76
C VAL A 414 -9.19 -7.61 -16.09
N ALA A 415 -9.53 -6.31 -16.15
CA ALA A 415 -9.97 -5.66 -17.39
C ALA A 415 -8.87 -5.59 -18.47
N ALA A 416 -7.60 -5.53 -18.05
CA ALA A 416 -6.45 -5.45 -18.94
C ALA A 416 -5.84 -6.81 -19.30
N ALA A 417 -6.21 -7.87 -18.57
CA ALA A 417 -5.68 -9.21 -18.76
C ALA A 417 -6.06 -9.77 -20.14
N LYS A 418 -5.18 -10.58 -20.68
CA LYS A 418 -5.38 -11.37 -21.90
C LYS A 418 -5.56 -12.82 -21.52
N ASP A 419 -6.15 -13.57 -22.44
CA ASP A 419 -6.31 -15.01 -22.30
C ASP A 419 -4.96 -15.71 -22.09
N GLY A 420 -4.83 -16.48 -21.02
CA GLY A 420 -3.60 -17.13 -20.57
C GLY A 420 -2.77 -16.33 -19.57
N ASP A 421 -3.16 -15.11 -19.22
CA ASP A 421 -2.41 -14.27 -18.29
C ASP A 421 -2.51 -14.75 -16.83
N THR A 422 -1.50 -14.37 -16.06
CA THR A 422 -1.51 -14.46 -14.60
C THR A 422 -1.47 -13.06 -14.01
N ILE A 423 -2.45 -12.76 -13.17
CA ILE A 423 -2.50 -11.58 -12.31
C ILE A 423 -1.93 -11.99 -10.95
N THR A 424 -0.97 -11.25 -10.43
CA THR A 424 -0.42 -11.46 -9.08
C THR A 424 -0.75 -10.26 -8.21
N LEU A 425 -1.34 -10.46 -7.03
CA LEU A 425 -1.50 -9.39 -6.04
C LEU A 425 -0.15 -9.03 -5.43
N LEU A 426 0.04 -7.75 -5.15
CA LEU A 426 1.27 -7.18 -4.58
C LEU A 426 1.08 -6.78 -3.11
N SER A 427 -0.15 -6.62 -2.67
CA SER A 427 -0.50 -6.23 -1.31
C SER A 427 -1.96 -6.59 -1.01
N ASP A 428 -2.29 -6.60 0.27
CA ASP A 428 -3.69 -6.59 0.70
C ASP A 428 -4.40 -5.37 0.13
N CYS A 429 -5.57 -5.58 -0.45
CA CYS A 429 -6.31 -4.49 -1.06
C CYS A 429 -7.82 -4.67 -0.92
N SER A 430 -8.52 -3.59 -1.20
CA SER A 430 -9.99 -3.59 -1.32
C SER A 430 -10.41 -2.88 -2.58
N GLY A 431 -11.59 -3.19 -3.08
CA GLY A 431 -12.08 -2.56 -4.30
C GLY A 431 -13.49 -2.98 -4.68
N ASP A 432 -13.87 -2.60 -5.89
CA ASP A 432 -15.17 -2.92 -6.47
C ASP A 432 -15.30 -4.43 -6.73
N GLY A 433 -16.55 -4.88 -6.86
CA GLY A 433 -16.83 -6.20 -7.39
C GLY A 433 -16.26 -6.39 -8.80
N ILE A 434 -15.95 -7.62 -9.15
CA ILE A 434 -15.23 -7.96 -10.38
C ILE A 434 -16.12 -8.80 -11.29
N VAL A 435 -16.23 -8.39 -12.56
CA VAL A 435 -16.92 -9.15 -13.61
C VAL A 435 -15.90 -9.70 -14.59
N VAL A 436 -15.90 -11.02 -14.77
CA VAL A 436 -15.27 -11.67 -15.91
C VAL A 436 -16.36 -11.95 -16.96
N LYS A 437 -16.30 -11.28 -18.10
CA LYS A 437 -17.31 -11.38 -19.16
C LYS A 437 -17.27 -12.74 -19.87
N ASP A 438 -18.37 -13.07 -20.58
CA ASP A 438 -18.47 -14.30 -21.38
C ASP A 438 -17.27 -14.44 -22.34
N ASP A 439 -16.76 -15.66 -22.47
CA ASP A 439 -15.78 -16.09 -23.48
C ASP A 439 -14.50 -15.20 -23.52
N THR A 440 -14.11 -14.56 -22.41
CA THR A 440 -12.95 -13.67 -22.36
C THR A 440 -11.64 -14.46 -22.18
N PHE A 441 -11.66 -15.52 -21.38
CA PHE A 441 -10.47 -16.30 -21.01
C PHE A 441 -10.71 -17.81 -21.22
N PRO A 442 -10.95 -18.26 -22.46
CA PRO A 442 -11.21 -19.67 -22.75
C PRO A 442 -10.00 -20.58 -22.46
N ASN A 443 -8.78 -20.10 -22.62
CA ASN A 443 -7.55 -20.83 -22.29
C ASN A 443 -7.07 -20.62 -20.86
N GLY A 444 -7.61 -19.60 -20.16
CA GLY A 444 -7.41 -19.42 -18.74
C GLY A 444 -7.05 -18.01 -18.30
N LEU A 445 -7.47 -17.67 -17.10
CA LEU A 445 -6.99 -16.54 -16.30
C LEU A 445 -6.60 -17.07 -14.92
N THR A 446 -5.37 -16.85 -14.51
CA THR A 446 -4.95 -17.11 -13.12
C THR A 446 -4.93 -15.83 -12.32
N ILE A 447 -5.57 -15.81 -11.16
CA ILE A 447 -5.44 -14.76 -10.14
C ILE A 447 -4.70 -15.37 -8.95
N ASP A 448 -3.43 -15.07 -8.84
CA ASP A 448 -2.57 -15.47 -7.73
C ASP A 448 -2.57 -14.37 -6.67
N PHE A 449 -3.20 -14.66 -5.55
CA PHE A 449 -3.25 -13.72 -4.44
C PHE A 449 -1.92 -13.59 -3.69
N ALA A 450 -0.98 -14.49 -3.92
CA ALA A 450 0.38 -14.47 -3.36
C ALA A 450 0.42 -14.30 -1.83
N GLY A 451 -0.57 -14.83 -1.12
CA GLY A 451 -0.75 -14.71 0.33
C GLY A 451 -1.51 -13.45 0.77
N HIS A 452 -1.92 -12.59 -0.17
CA HIS A 452 -2.66 -11.36 0.12
C HIS A 452 -4.16 -11.57 0.11
N SER A 453 -4.87 -10.56 0.62
CA SER A 453 -6.32 -10.52 0.68
C SER A 453 -6.92 -9.50 -0.29
N TYR A 454 -8.09 -9.84 -0.83
CA TYR A 454 -8.98 -8.90 -1.52
C TYR A 454 -10.29 -8.77 -0.75
N THR A 455 -10.59 -7.56 -0.28
CA THR A 455 -11.87 -7.25 0.36
C THR A 455 -12.79 -6.55 -0.62
N VAL A 456 -13.96 -7.10 -0.86
CA VAL A 456 -15.00 -6.43 -1.67
C VAL A 456 -15.59 -5.29 -0.85
N GLY A 457 -15.06 -4.08 -1.05
CA GLY A 457 -15.37 -2.88 -0.27
C GLY A 457 -15.88 -1.70 -1.10
N GLY A 458 -16.15 -1.91 -2.38
CA GLY A 458 -16.66 -0.92 -3.31
C GLY A 458 -18.01 -1.29 -3.94
N LYS A 459 -18.25 -0.86 -5.18
CA LYS A 459 -19.46 -1.14 -5.92
C LYS A 459 -19.59 -2.63 -6.22
N LEU A 460 -20.75 -3.22 -5.90
CA LEU A 460 -21.05 -4.62 -6.21
C LEU A 460 -21.38 -4.81 -7.70
N VAL A 461 -21.26 -6.04 -8.17
CA VAL A 461 -21.50 -6.43 -9.56
C VAL A 461 -22.65 -7.41 -9.67
N GLY A 462 -23.15 -7.63 -10.90
CA GLY A 462 -24.25 -8.51 -11.21
C GLY A 462 -25.05 -7.98 -12.40
N SER A 463 -26.20 -8.58 -12.65
CA SER A 463 -27.12 -8.11 -13.68
C SER A 463 -27.80 -6.82 -13.26
N THR A 464 -28.31 -6.05 -14.23
CA THR A 464 -29.04 -4.80 -13.99
C THR A 464 -30.22 -5.04 -13.03
N GLY A 465 -30.21 -4.32 -11.89
CA GLY A 465 -31.21 -4.46 -10.84
C GLY A 465 -30.92 -5.58 -9.83
N THR A 466 -29.82 -6.32 -9.98
CA THR A 466 -29.39 -7.38 -9.06
C THR A 466 -27.89 -7.34 -8.79
N ALA A 467 -27.26 -6.16 -8.85
CA ALA A 467 -25.84 -6.00 -8.57
C ALA A 467 -25.55 -6.17 -7.08
N SER A 468 -25.38 -7.42 -6.66
CA SER A 468 -25.22 -7.80 -5.26
C SER A 468 -24.07 -8.78 -5.03
N ASN A 469 -23.20 -8.98 -6.05
CA ASN A 469 -22.13 -9.95 -6.02
C ASN A 469 -20.75 -9.30 -5.84
N GLY A 470 -19.87 -10.01 -5.16
CA GLY A 470 -18.46 -9.62 -5.09
C GLY A 470 -17.71 -9.95 -6.39
N PHE A 471 -17.88 -11.16 -6.88
CA PHE A 471 -17.37 -11.59 -8.18
C PHE A 471 -18.51 -12.18 -9.01
N GLN A 472 -18.51 -11.89 -10.33
CA GLN A 472 -19.37 -12.53 -11.30
C GLN A 472 -18.50 -13.09 -12.42
N LEU A 473 -18.40 -14.43 -12.48
CA LEU A 473 -17.59 -15.16 -13.45
C LEU A 473 -18.53 -15.76 -14.47
N LEU A 474 -18.58 -15.17 -15.67
CA LEU A 474 -19.51 -15.58 -16.69
C LEU A 474 -18.99 -16.76 -17.52
N LYS A 475 -19.85 -17.40 -18.31
CA LYS A 475 -19.57 -18.65 -19.03
C LYS A 475 -18.41 -18.55 -20.02
N GLY A 476 -17.89 -19.71 -20.41
CA GLY A 476 -16.87 -19.84 -21.45
C GLY A 476 -15.47 -19.41 -21.00
N ASN A 477 -15.27 -19.20 -19.69
CA ASN A 477 -13.98 -18.89 -19.10
C ASN A 477 -13.44 -20.07 -18.29
N THR A 478 -12.12 -20.14 -18.17
CA THR A 478 -11.38 -21.02 -17.26
C THR A 478 -10.62 -20.14 -16.30
N ILE A 479 -10.95 -20.20 -15.01
CA ILE A 479 -10.41 -19.29 -14.00
C ILE A 479 -9.77 -20.08 -12.87
N VAL A 480 -8.56 -19.70 -12.50
CA VAL A 480 -7.85 -20.22 -11.33
C VAL A 480 -7.65 -19.07 -10.34
N MET A 481 -8.16 -19.20 -9.15
CA MET A 481 -7.86 -18.32 -8.00
C MET A 481 -7.05 -19.12 -7.00
N ARG A 482 -5.88 -18.62 -6.60
CA ARG A 482 -5.00 -19.38 -5.73
C ARG A 482 -4.26 -18.54 -4.69
N ASN A 483 -3.84 -19.19 -3.61
CA ASN A 483 -2.89 -18.68 -2.61
C ASN A 483 -3.34 -17.40 -1.92
N GLY A 484 -4.54 -17.31 -1.37
CA GLY A 484 -4.92 -16.10 -0.61
C GLY A 484 -6.34 -16.02 -0.13
N PHE A 485 -6.85 -14.79 0.01
CA PHE A 485 -8.07 -14.55 0.76
C PHE A 485 -9.03 -13.64 0.02
N ILE A 486 -10.33 -13.94 0.09
CA ILE A 486 -11.42 -13.08 -0.40
C ILE A 486 -12.40 -12.86 0.76
N TYR A 487 -12.68 -11.59 1.06
CA TYR A 487 -13.56 -11.18 2.14
C TYR A 487 -14.67 -10.24 1.62
N GLY A 488 -15.86 -10.33 2.22
CA GLY A 488 -16.93 -9.36 2.04
C GLY A 488 -16.89 -8.27 3.10
N ASP A 489 -16.96 -7.00 2.69
CA ASP A 489 -17.06 -5.86 3.61
C ASP A 489 -18.52 -5.59 3.96
N ALA A 490 -18.82 -5.41 5.25
CA ALA A 490 -20.14 -5.07 5.74
C ALA A 490 -20.59 -3.62 5.42
N SER A 491 -19.68 -2.77 4.99
CA SER A 491 -19.94 -1.35 4.69
C SER A 491 -20.40 -1.08 3.25
N VAL A 492 -20.27 -2.07 2.36
CA VAL A 492 -20.60 -1.90 0.94
C VAL A 492 -22.09 -1.88 0.70
N ALA A 493 -22.58 -0.86 -0.03
CA ALA A 493 -23.95 -0.79 -0.50
C ALA A 493 -24.08 -1.45 -1.89
N GLY A 494 -25.03 -2.37 -2.04
CA GLY A 494 -25.42 -2.90 -3.33
C GLY A 494 -26.32 -1.94 -4.12
N ASP A 495 -26.44 -2.16 -5.44
CA ASP A 495 -27.38 -1.41 -6.29
C ASP A 495 -28.86 -1.68 -5.91
N ASP A 496 -29.18 -2.86 -5.39
CA ASP A 496 -30.46 -3.16 -4.80
C ASP A 496 -30.48 -2.81 -3.32
N THR A 497 -30.81 -1.57 -3.02
CA THR A 497 -30.86 -1.02 -1.67
C THR A 497 -31.98 -1.57 -0.79
N THR A 498 -32.87 -2.40 -1.35
CA THR A 498 -34.05 -2.87 -0.62
C THR A 498 -33.79 -4.15 0.18
N GLN A 499 -32.91 -5.02 -0.29
CA GLN A 499 -32.61 -6.30 0.36
C GLN A 499 -31.17 -6.47 0.80
N TRP A 500 -30.21 -5.88 0.10
CA TRP A 500 -28.79 -6.21 0.17
C TRP A 500 -27.89 -5.02 0.48
N SER A 501 -28.39 -4.04 1.18
CA SER A 501 -27.58 -2.90 1.58
C SER A 501 -26.41 -3.33 2.50
N GLY A 502 -25.19 -3.15 2.04
CA GLY A 502 -24.02 -3.15 2.91
C GLY A 502 -23.04 -4.32 2.83
N ALA A 503 -23.28 -5.36 2.00
CA ALA A 503 -22.26 -6.39 1.73
C ALA A 503 -22.69 -7.30 0.57
N PRO A 504 -21.80 -8.03 -0.09
CA PRO A 504 -22.19 -8.97 -1.13
C PRO A 504 -23.16 -10.03 -0.61
N ALA A 505 -24.28 -10.19 -1.32
CA ALA A 505 -25.21 -11.30 -1.09
C ALA A 505 -24.60 -12.62 -1.55
N ILE A 506 -23.81 -12.57 -2.62
CA ILE A 506 -23.02 -13.68 -3.16
C ILE A 506 -21.58 -13.19 -3.28
N MET A 507 -20.65 -13.91 -2.65
CA MET A 507 -19.23 -13.52 -2.78
C MET A 507 -18.68 -13.84 -4.16
N ILE A 508 -18.89 -15.06 -4.65
CA ILE A 508 -18.49 -15.48 -5.99
C ILE A 508 -19.69 -16.14 -6.66
N GLN A 509 -20.24 -15.50 -7.70
CA GLN A 509 -21.23 -16.10 -8.59
C GLN A 509 -20.52 -16.68 -9.80
N ASN A 510 -20.57 -17.99 -9.98
CA ASN A 510 -19.81 -18.71 -10.98
C ASN A 510 -20.67 -19.37 -12.05
N TYR A 511 -20.37 -19.06 -13.31
CA TYR A 511 -20.87 -19.73 -14.51
C TYR A 511 -19.73 -20.27 -15.39
N SER A 512 -18.49 -20.20 -14.92
CA SER A 512 -17.28 -20.59 -15.64
C SER A 512 -16.71 -21.90 -15.11
N ASN A 513 -15.66 -22.41 -15.71
CA ASN A 513 -14.80 -23.38 -15.06
C ASN A 513 -13.92 -22.65 -14.03
N LEU A 514 -14.01 -23.03 -12.77
CA LEU A 514 -13.33 -22.35 -11.66
C LEU A 514 -12.49 -23.32 -10.84
N THR A 515 -11.25 -22.97 -10.57
CA THR A 515 -10.44 -23.66 -9.58
C THR A 515 -10.11 -22.70 -8.44
N LEU A 516 -10.43 -23.09 -7.21
CA LEU A 516 -9.95 -22.49 -5.99
C LEU A 516 -8.87 -23.39 -5.41
N ASP A 517 -7.62 -22.93 -5.35
CA ASP A 517 -6.46 -23.71 -4.89
C ASP A 517 -5.74 -22.96 -3.77
N GLY A 518 -5.84 -23.45 -2.54
CA GLY A 518 -5.26 -22.77 -1.37
C GLY A 518 -5.91 -21.43 -1.03
N MET A 519 -7.20 -21.27 -1.37
CA MET A 519 -7.96 -20.03 -1.13
C MET A 519 -8.73 -20.09 0.18
N THR A 520 -8.88 -18.94 0.84
CA THR A 520 -9.91 -18.74 1.86
C THR A 520 -10.93 -17.74 1.35
N VAL A 521 -12.17 -18.17 1.18
CA VAL A 521 -13.28 -17.31 0.80
C VAL A 521 -14.26 -17.24 1.96
N LYS A 522 -14.48 -16.04 2.50
CA LYS A 522 -15.35 -15.84 3.66
C LYS A 522 -16.48 -14.89 3.33
N GLY A 523 -17.71 -15.36 3.51
CA GLY A 523 -18.91 -14.54 3.39
C GLY A 523 -19.03 -13.51 4.51
N GLY A 524 -19.59 -12.34 4.19
CA GLY A 524 -19.89 -11.25 5.11
C GLY A 524 -21.26 -11.40 5.79
N LYS A 525 -21.69 -10.34 6.50
CA LYS A 525 -22.97 -10.32 7.23
C LYS A 525 -24.21 -10.52 6.33
N GLN A 526 -24.16 -10.01 5.11
CA GLN A 526 -25.28 -10.09 4.16
C GLN A 526 -25.14 -11.25 3.17
N THR A 527 -24.08 -11.99 3.23
CA THR A 527 -23.80 -13.08 2.28
C THR A 527 -24.68 -14.29 2.60
N CYS A 528 -25.46 -14.68 1.59
CA CYS A 528 -26.25 -15.91 1.59
C CYS A 528 -25.46 -17.08 1.02
N TYR A 529 -24.74 -16.85 -0.06
CA TYR A 529 -23.88 -17.84 -0.72
C TYR A 529 -22.45 -17.28 -0.80
N THR A 530 -21.49 -17.96 -0.17
CA THR A 530 -20.09 -17.58 -0.31
C THR A 530 -19.59 -17.96 -1.70
N LEU A 531 -19.97 -19.10 -2.23
CA LEU A 531 -19.72 -19.51 -3.61
C LEU A 531 -21.01 -20.05 -4.22
N SER A 532 -21.53 -19.41 -5.26
CA SER A 532 -22.71 -19.86 -5.98
C SER A 532 -22.32 -20.37 -7.36
N ASN A 533 -22.49 -21.67 -7.59
CA ASN A 533 -22.12 -22.33 -8.84
C ASN A 533 -23.36 -22.67 -9.64
N ASN A 534 -23.45 -22.11 -10.84
CA ASN A 534 -24.65 -22.18 -11.68
C ASN A 534 -24.37 -22.81 -13.04
N ASN A 535 -23.12 -23.00 -13.43
CA ASN A 535 -22.65 -23.61 -14.67
C ASN A 535 -21.17 -23.93 -14.59
N GLY A 536 -20.70 -24.87 -15.42
CA GLY A 536 -19.28 -25.23 -15.55
C GLY A 536 -18.78 -26.16 -14.45
N ASP A 537 -17.49 -26.42 -14.50
CA ASP A 537 -16.79 -27.31 -13.58
C ASP A 537 -16.04 -26.48 -12.52
N THR A 538 -16.32 -26.74 -11.26
CA THR A 538 -15.63 -26.09 -10.13
C THR A 538 -14.81 -27.09 -9.34
N VAL A 539 -13.56 -26.75 -9.05
CA VAL A 539 -12.68 -27.51 -8.16
C VAL A 539 -12.36 -26.66 -6.93
N ILE A 540 -12.64 -27.20 -5.76
CA ILE A 540 -12.27 -26.64 -4.46
C ILE A 540 -11.17 -27.53 -3.87
N LYS A 541 -9.94 -27.06 -3.94
CA LYS A 541 -8.76 -27.81 -3.56
C LYS A 541 -7.98 -27.09 -2.47
N ASP A 542 -7.67 -27.77 -1.39
CA ASP A 542 -6.89 -27.23 -0.25
C ASP A 542 -7.38 -25.84 0.22
N SER A 543 -8.70 -25.58 0.07
CA SER A 543 -9.31 -24.26 0.20
C SER A 543 -10.36 -24.23 1.32
N THR A 544 -10.51 -23.06 1.95
CA THR A 544 -11.49 -22.85 3.02
C THR A 544 -12.64 -21.98 2.51
N ILE A 545 -13.86 -22.51 2.55
CA ILE A 545 -15.08 -21.77 2.20
C ILE A 545 -15.90 -21.60 3.46
N ILE A 546 -16.05 -20.35 3.92
CA ILE A 546 -16.77 -20.01 5.14
C ILE A 546 -18.09 -19.32 4.75
N ALA A 547 -19.20 -19.87 5.19
CA ALA A 547 -20.52 -19.30 4.95
C ALA A 547 -20.64 -17.91 5.57
N GLY A 548 -21.48 -17.05 4.97
CA GLY A 548 -21.85 -15.76 5.52
C GLY A 548 -22.78 -15.86 6.73
N GLN A 549 -23.49 -14.78 7.02
CA GLN A 549 -24.37 -14.71 8.20
C GLN A 549 -25.84 -14.43 7.86
N ASN A 550 -26.19 -14.33 6.57
CA ASN A 550 -27.54 -13.99 6.16
C ASN A 550 -28.40 -15.26 6.07
N THR A 551 -29.40 -15.33 6.95
CA THR A 551 -30.34 -16.47 7.05
C THR A 551 -31.65 -16.25 6.30
N GLN A 552 -31.85 -15.11 5.62
CA GLN A 552 -33.17 -14.73 5.05
C GLN A 552 -33.64 -15.61 3.88
N VAL A 553 -32.75 -16.33 3.22
CA VAL A 553 -33.07 -17.17 2.06
C VAL A 553 -32.84 -18.67 2.33
N GLY A 554 -32.94 -19.10 3.57
CA GLY A 554 -32.68 -20.49 3.95
C GLY A 554 -31.19 -20.82 4.15
N GLY A 555 -30.29 -19.85 3.86
CA GLY A 555 -28.86 -19.95 4.14
C GLY A 555 -28.50 -19.65 5.60
N PRO A 556 -27.22 -19.33 5.89
CA PRO A 556 -26.16 -19.10 4.93
C PRO A 556 -25.51 -20.39 4.41
N PHE A 557 -25.13 -20.36 3.14
CA PHE A 557 -24.47 -21.48 2.49
C PHE A 557 -22.99 -21.19 2.23
N ALA A 558 -22.16 -22.21 2.46
CA ALA A 558 -20.75 -22.15 2.04
C ALA A 558 -20.65 -22.16 0.51
N PHE A 559 -21.35 -23.11 -0.11
CA PHE A 559 -21.53 -23.10 -1.57
C PHE A 559 -22.83 -23.78 -1.98
N ASP A 560 -23.25 -23.51 -3.23
CA ASP A 560 -24.29 -24.29 -3.88
C ASP A 560 -23.79 -25.03 -5.12
N VAL A 561 -24.52 -26.07 -5.50
CA VAL A 561 -24.45 -26.77 -6.78
C VAL A 561 -25.82 -26.60 -7.41
N CYS A 562 -26.02 -25.48 -8.07
CA CYS A 562 -27.33 -25.11 -8.58
C CYS A 562 -27.34 -25.06 -10.10
N ARG A 563 -27.93 -26.09 -10.74
CA ARG A 563 -28.16 -26.00 -12.18
C ARG A 563 -29.18 -24.90 -12.50
N TYR A 564 -28.76 -23.88 -13.22
CA TYR A 564 -29.56 -22.70 -13.47
C TYR A 564 -29.98 -22.54 -14.93
N ALA A 565 -31.24 -22.17 -15.13
CA ALA A 565 -31.86 -21.83 -16.44
C ALA A 565 -31.56 -22.84 -17.57
N SER A 566 -31.00 -22.40 -18.69
CA SER A 566 -30.66 -23.20 -19.86
C SER A 566 -29.23 -23.74 -19.90
N TYR A 567 -28.44 -23.52 -18.86
CA TYR A 567 -27.09 -24.03 -18.83
C TYR A 567 -27.02 -25.55 -18.82
N PRO A 568 -26.05 -26.17 -19.53
CA PRO A 568 -26.03 -27.62 -19.74
C PRO A 568 -25.65 -28.39 -18.47
N SER A 569 -24.68 -27.92 -17.73
CA SER A 569 -24.11 -28.67 -16.60
C SER A 569 -23.54 -27.77 -15.54
N VAL A 570 -23.55 -28.28 -14.32
CA VAL A 570 -22.74 -27.76 -13.22
C VAL A 570 -22.15 -28.93 -12.46
N SER A 571 -20.85 -28.89 -12.22
CA SER A 571 -20.17 -29.85 -11.37
C SER A 571 -19.27 -29.17 -10.34
N ILE A 572 -19.17 -29.77 -9.15
CA ILE A 572 -18.23 -29.36 -8.13
C ILE A 572 -17.46 -30.57 -7.64
N THR A 573 -16.15 -30.43 -7.56
CA THR A 573 -15.26 -31.38 -6.89
C THR A 573 -14.62 -30.71 -5.68
N VAL A 574 -14.75 -31.33 -4.51
CA VAL A 574 -14.06 -30.93 -3.29
C VAL A 574 -12.99 -31.97 -2.98
N GLU A 575 -11.74 -31.50 -2.88
CA GLU A 575 -10.59 -32.37 -2.70
C GLU A 575 -9.53 -31.79 -1.74
N GLY A 576 -8.57 -32.62 -1.40
CA GLY A 576 -7.45 -32.24 -0.54
C GLY A 576 -7.88 -31.92 0.90
N ASN A 577 -7.20 -30.96 1.52
CA ASN A 577 -7.48 -30.52 2.90
C ASN A 577 -8.49 -29.37 2.95
N SER A 578 -9.46 -29.35 2.03
CA SER A 578 -10.46 -28.28 1.97
C SER A 578 -11.32 -28.24 3.24
N VAL A 579 -11.73 -27.04 3.66
CA VAL A 579 -12.61 -26.84 4.82
C VAL A 579 -13.86 -26.12 4.37
N ILE A 580 -15.00 -26.76 4.55
CA ILE A 580 -16.32 -26.23 4.20
C ILE A 580 -17.06 -25.92 5.50
N ASP A 581 -17.00 -24.64 5.89
CA ASP A 581 -17.64 -24.17 7.12
C ASP A 581 -18.97 -23.49 6.80
N GLY A 582 -20.00 -24.28 6.69
CA GLY A 582 -21.36 -23.88 6.35
C GLY A 582 -22.10 -24.98 5.62
N CYS A 583 -23.41 -24.76 5.41
CA CYS A 583 -24.25 -25.69 4.64
C CYS A 583 -23.86 -25.68 3.17
N VAL A 584 -24.01 -26.82 2.52
CA VAL A 584 -23.96 -26.99 1.06
C VAL A 584 -25.37 -27.15 0.52
N ASP A 585 -25.75 -26.43 -0.52
CA ASP A 585 -27.05 -26.53 -1.16
C ASP A 585 -26.94 -27.20 -2.54
N VAL A 586 -27.66 -28.32 -2.71
CA VAL A 586 -27.77 -29.02 -4.00
C VAL A 586 -29.15 -28.78 -4.56
N SER A 587 -29.27 -27.92 -5.59
CA SER A 587 -30.54 -27.38 -6.05
C SER A 587 -30.62 -27.22 -7.59
N GLY A 588 -31.76 -26.77 -8.08
CA GLY A 588 -32.00 -26.52 -9.50
C GLY A 588 -32.53 -27.78 -10.23
N THR A 589 -33.56 -27.61 -11.04
CA THR A 589 -34.19 -28.71 -11.79
C THR A 589 -33.26 -29.16 -12.92
N ILE A 590 -33.14 -30.47 -13.12
CA ILE A 590 -32.40 -31.11 -14.21
C ILE A 590 -33.39 -31.47 -15.33
N GLY A 591 -33.20 -30.90 -16.51
CA GLY A 591 -33.96 -31.24 -17.72
C GLY A 591 -33.22 -32.26 -18.59
N GLU A 592 -33.81 -32.63 -19.72
CA GLU A 592 -33.20 -33.55 -20.68
C GLU A 592 -31.87 -32.97 -21.22
N GLY A 593 -30.82 -33.77 -21.23
CA GLY A 593 -29.48 -33.36 -21.68
C GLY A 593 -28.74 -32.44 -20.71
N GLN A 594 -29.22 -32.27 -19.48
CA GLN A 594 -28.63 -31.46 -18.45
C GLN A 594 -28.09 -32.29 -17.28
N SER A 595 -27.07 -31.78 -16.58
CA SER A 595 -26.47 -32.49 -15.47
C SER A 595 -26.15 -31.56 -14.28
N ARG A 596 -26.11 -32.17 -13.12
CA ARG A 596 -25.62 -31.57 -11.87
C ARG A 596 -24.86 -32.65 -11.10
N GLN A 597 -23.65 -32.34 -10.60
CA GLN A 597 -22.86 -33.31 -9.89
C GLN A 597 -22.08 -32.66 -8.74
N LEU A 598 -22.11 -33.28 -7.56
CA LEU A 598 -21.20 -32.98 -6.44
C LEU A 598 -20.32 -34.19 -6.18
N THR A 599 -19.00 -33.99 -6.28
CA THR A 599 -17.99 -35.03 -6.00
C THR A 599 -17.16 -34.59 -4.81
N ILE A 600 -17.02 -35.45 -3.82
CA ILE A 600 -16.21 -35.19 -2.62
C ILE A 600 -15.20 -36.31 -2.47
N THR A 601 -13.93 -35.98 -2.63
CA THR A 601 -12.79 -36.92 -2.47
C THR A 601 -11.95 -36.61 -1.23
N GLY A 602 -12.24 -35.47 -0.56
CA GLY A 602 -11.52 -35.02 0.64
C GLY A 602 -12.21 -33.84 1.30
N GLY A 603 -11.56 -33.24 2.26
CA GLY A 603 -12.04 -32.05 2.98
C GLY A 603 -12.84 -32.34 4.24
N THR A 604 -13.11 -31.28 5.00
CA THR A 604 -13.89 -31.30 6.25
C THR A 604 -15.15 -30.45 6.11
N PHE A 605 -16.30 -30.99 6.48
CA PHE A 605 -17.61 -30.35 6.37
C PHE A 605 -18.22 -30.14 7.76
N SER A 606 -18.43 -28.89 8.15
CA SER A 606 -18.96 -28.52 9.48
C SER A 606 -20.49 -28.60 9.57
N LYS A 607 -21.19 -28.68 8.44
CA LYS A 607 -22.65 -28.68 8.34
C LYS A 607 -23.14 -29.69 7.31
N PRO A 608 -24.41 -30.09 7.37
CA PRO A 608 -25.00 -31.05 6.42
C PRO A 608 -25.02 -30.54 4.97
N ILE A 609 -25.00 -31.48 4.04
CA ILE A 609 -25.38 -31.26 2.64
C ILE A 609 -26.90 -31.27 2.54
N SER A 610 -27.48 -30.16 2.09
CA SER A 610 -28.89 -29.97 1.87
C SER A 610 -29.26 -30.25 0.40
N VAL A 611 -30.15 -31.16 0.15
CA VAL A 611 -30.65 -31.43 -1.22
C VAL A 611 -32.06 -30.93 -1.33
N SER A 612 -32.24 -29.79 -1.98
CA SER A 612 -33.56 -29.18 -2.21
C SER A 612 -34.24 -29.63 -3.49
N THR A 613 -33.55 -30.33 -4.38
CA THR A 613 -34.09 -30.87 -5.65
C THR A 613 -33.44 -32.21 -6.01
N GLN A 614 -34.31 -33.23 -6.28
CA GLN A 614 -33.84 -34.55 -6.71
C GLN A 614 -33.66 -34.65 -8.24
N PRO A 615 -32.82 -35.57 -8.75
CA PRO A 615 -31.90 -36.44 -8.02
C PRO A 615 -30.75 -35.67 -7.39
N ALA A 616 -30.18 -36.17 -6.28
CA ALA A 616 -29.09 -35.49 -5.58
C ALA A 616 -27.83 -35.44 -6.42
N ASN A 617 -27.46 -36.52 -7.10
CA ASN A 617 -26.22 -36.67 -7.89
C ASN A 617 -24.97 -36.25 -7.08
N ILE A 618 -24.78 -36.93 -5.93
CA ILE A 618 -23.69 -36.76 -5.02
C ILE A 618 -22.81 -38.01 -5.05
N SER A 619 -21.51 -37.87 -5.01
CA SER A 619 -20.55 -38.97 -4.98
C SER A 619 -19.43 -38.66 -3.97
N ILE A 620 -19.43 -39.37 -2.86
CA ILE A 620 -18.48 -39.16 -1.76
C ILE A 620 -17.58 -40.40 -1.66
N SER A 621 -16.28 -40.19 -1.86
CA SER A 621 -15.24 -41.24 -1.71
C SER A 621 -14.18 -40.87 -0.66
N GLY A 622 -14.38 -39.77 0.05
CA GLY A 622 -13.49 -39.31 1.12
C GLY A 622 -14.06 -38.10 1.84
N GLY A 623 -13.33 -37.56 2.80
CA GLY A 623 -13.73 -36.39 3.59
C GLY A 623 -14.20 -36.77 5.00
N THR A 624 -14.29 -35.72 5.85
CA THR A 624 -14.74 -35.81 7.24
C THR A 624 -15.97 -34.92 7.42
N PHE A 625 -17.01 -35.42 8.02
CA PHE A 625 -18.30 -34.76 8.15
C PHE A 625 -18.73 -34.68 9.61
N ALA A 626 -19.31 -33.55 9.99
CA ALA A 626 -19.90 -33.41 11.32
C ALA A 626 -21.23 -34.21 11.49
N ASN A 627 -21.81 -34.64 10.39
CA ASN A 627 -23.07 -35.39 10.36
C ASN A 627 -22.89 -36.68 9.57
N GLU A 628 -23.71 -37.70 9.87
CA GLU A 628 -23.70 -38.98 9.17
C GLU A 628 -23.93 -38.78 7.66
N VAL A 629 -23.11 -39.49 6.87
CA VAL A 629 -23.22 -39.47 5.39
C VAL A 629 -24.32 -40.45 4.97
N PRO A 630 -25.35 -40.01 4.21
CA PRO A 630 -26.30 -40.93 3.67
C PRO A 630 -25.68 -41.95 2.72
N ALA A 631 -26.10 -43.22 2.78
CA ALA A 631 -25.54 -44.24 1.93
C ALA A 631 -25.71 -43.94 0.42
N ASP A 632 -26.79 -43.28 0.03
CA ASP A 632 -27.08 -42.86 -1.36
C ASP A 632 -26.10 -41.78 -1.88
N TYR A 633 -25.30 -41.16 -1.00
CA TYR A 633 -24.29 -40.15 -1.36
C TYR A 633 -22.91 -40.76 -1.52
N CYS A 634 -22.71 -42.03 -1.07
CA CYS A 634 -21.42 -42.68 -1.21
C CYS A 634 -21.13 -43.00 -2.67
N ALA A 635 -19.90 -42.84 -3.07
CA ALA A 635 -19.41 -43.29 -4.36
C ALA A 635 -19.52 -44.83 -4.47
N ALA A 636 -19.59 -45.34 -5.70
CA ALA A 636 -19.58 -46.78 -5.92
C ALA A 636 -18.33 -47.42 -5.22
N GLY A 637 -18.58 -48.49 -4.45
CA GLY A 637 -17.52 -49.14 -3.65
C GLY A 637 -17.17 -48.45 -2.34
N TYR A 638 -18.06 -47.58 -1.83
CA TYR A 638 -17.93 -46.93 -0.53
C TYR A 638 -19.21 -47.02 0.28
N VAL A 639 -19.07 -47.06 1.60
CA VAL A 639 -20.18 -47.07 2.57
C VAL A 639 -19.97 -45.98 3.61
N PRO A 640 -21.04 -45.51 4.29
CA PRO A 640 -20.91 -44.60 5.40
C PRO A 640 -20.07 -45.23 6.54
N ALA A 641 -19.24 -44.40 7.16
CA ALA A 641 -18.40 -44.81 8.30
C ALA A 641 -18.46 -43.77 9.43
N ALA A 642 -18.44 -44.26 10.70
CA ALA A 642 -18.29 -43.42 11.86
C ALA A 642 -16.82 -43.40 12.31
N ASN A 643 -16.23 -42.23 12.49
CA ASN A 643 -14.88 -42.07 12.93
C ASN A 643 -14.76 -42.19 14.47
N ALA A 644 -13.59 -42.57 14.97
CA ALA A 644 -13.36 -42.73 16.41
C ALA A 644 -13.46 -41.39 17.20
N ASP A 645 -13.32 -40.25 16.54
CA ASP A 645 -13.44 -38.89 17.13
C ASP A 645 -14.86 -38.37 17.19
N GLY A 646 -15.84 -39.15 16.74
CA GLY A 646 -17.26 -38.79 16.72
C GLY A 646 -17.69 -38.02 15.44
N THR A 647 -16.80 -37.86 14.47
CA THR A 647 -17.14 -37.39 13.11
C THR A 647 -17.54 -38.59 12.23
N TYR A 648 -17.92 -38.30 11.02
CA TYR A 648 -18.35 -39.31 10.03
C TYR A 648 -17.51 -39.18 8.75
N GLY A 649 -17.51 -40.25 7.99
CA GLY A 649 -16.82 -40.30 6.70
C GLY A 649 -17.40 -41.40 5.82
N VAL A 650 -16.61 -41.86 4.90
CA VAL A 650 -16.89 -43.04 4.09
C VAL A 650 -15.68 -43.94 4.04
N GLU A 651 -15.91 -45.24 3.97
CA GLU A 651 -14.85 -46.23 3.85
C GLU A 651 -15.07 -47.09 2.62
N LYS A 652 -14.00 -47.67 2.11
CA LYS A 652 -14.08 -48.59 0.97
C LYS A 652 -14.84 -49.84 1.35
N ALA A 653 -15.66 -50.32 0.43
CA ALA A 653 -16.39 -51.56 0.56
C ALA A 653 -16.31 -52.36 -0.73
N VAL A 654 -16.49 -53.66 -0.58
CA VAL A 654 -16.50 -54.62 -1.68
C VAL A 654 -17.92 -55.08 -1.93
N ALA A 655 -18.33 -55.06 -3.20
CA ALA A 655 -19.64 -55.61 -3.57
C ALA A 655 -19.56 -57.14 -3.61
N VAL A 656 -20.37 -57.79 -2.79
CA VAL A 656 -20.47 -59.28 -2.74
C VAL A 656 -21.78 -59.67 -3.37
N ASN A 657 -21.70 -60.23 -4.57
CA ASN A 657 -22.84 -60.74 -5.29
C ASN A 657 -23.09 -62.19 -4.96
N PHE A 658 -24.35 -62.64 -4.93
CA PHE A 658 -24.72 -63.99 -4.65
C PHE A 658 -25.48 -64.58 -5.86
N ASP A 659 -24.76 -65.46 -6.57
CA ASP A 659 -25.39 -66.28 -7.59
C ASP A 659 -25.96 -67.53 -6.98
N SER A 660 -27.30 -67.59 -6.94
CA SER A 660 -28.01 -68.70 -6.33
C SER A 660 -28.01 -69.97 -7.17
N ASN A 661 -27.34 -69.96 -8.35
CA ASN A 661 -27.30 -71.13 -9.26
C ASN A 661 -28.71 -71.70 -9.49
N GLU A 662 -29.63 -70.85 -10.02
CA GLU A 662 -31.05 -71.19 -10.26
C GLU A 662 -31.90 -71.37 -8.99
N GLY A 663 -31.43 -71.00 -7.83
CA GLY A 663 -32.19 -70.91 -6.59
C GLY A 663 -32.95 -69.61 -6.44
N THR A 664 -33.60 -69.39 -5.28
CA THR A 664 -34.18 -68.07 -4.98
C THR A 664 -33.11 -67.01 -4.91
N THR A 665 -33.39 -65.84 -5.47
CA THR A 665 -32.47 -64.68 -5.50
C THR A 665 -32.06 -64.32 -4.08
N VAL A 666 -30.75 -63.93 -3.94
CA VAL A 666 -30.15 -63.39 -2.74
C VAL A 666 -29.62 -62.03 -3.12
N ASP A 667 -29.95 -61.00 -2.33
CA ASP A 667 -29.50 -59.63 -2.57
C ASP A 667 -27.98 -59.51 -2.35
N SER A 668 -27.29 -58.76 -3.17
CA SER A 668 -25.90 -58.42 -3.01
C SER A 668 -25.69 -57.63 -1.72
N GLN A 669 -24.51 -57.75 -1.15
CA GLN A 669 -24.07 -57.00 0.02
C GLN A 669 -22.92 -56.07 -0.37
N LEU A 670 -22.88 -54.87 0.22
CA LEU A 670 -21.71 -53.99 0.15
C LEU A 670 -21.03 -54.03 1.51
N VAL A 671 -19.86 -54.67 1.57
CA VAL A 671 -19.18 -55.03 2.82
C VAL A 671 -17.93 -54.14 2.96
N PRO A 672 -17.75 -53.42 4.09
CA PRO A 672 -16.51 -52.64 4.36
C PRO A 672 -15.26 -53.53 4.28
N VAL A 673 -14.18 -52.95 3.72
CA VAL A 673 -12.88 -53.65 3.68
C VAL A 673 -12.38 -53.89 5.11
N GLY A 674 -12.13 -55.12 5.42
CA GLY A 674 -11.76 -55.58 6.78
C GLY A 674 -12.90 -56.16 7.58
N ASP A 675 -14.13 -55.99 7.12
CA ASP A 675 -15.31 -56.62 7.73
C ASP A 675 -15.64 -57.98 7.08
N LYS A 676 -16.53 -58.74 7.74
CA LYS A 676 -16.97 -60.06 7.28
C LYS A 676 -18.28 -59.91 6.49
N VAL A 677 -18.40 -60.72 5.45
CA VAL A 677 -19.70 -60.88 4.74
C VAL A 677 -20.72 -61.43 5.68
N ALA A 678 -21.88 -60.75 5.75
CA ALA A 678 -22.99 -61.31 6.52
C ALA A 678 -23.59 -62.51 5.79
N LYS A 679 -23.60 -63.69 6.47
CA LYS A 679 -24.12 -64.89 5.87
C LYS A 679 -25.63 -64.68 5.53
N PRO A 680 -26.04 -64.72 4.25
CA PRO A 680 -27.41 -64.54 3.90
C PRO A 680 -28.27 -65.77 4.30
N ALA A 681 -29.57 -65.62 4.29
CA ALA A 681 -30.46 -66.76 4.43
C ALA A 681 -30.21 -67.80 3.31
N ASP A 682 -30.24 -69.07 3.65
CA ASP A 682 -30.00 -70.14 2.70
C ASP A 682 -31.03 -70.06 1.56
N PRO A 683 -30.63 -69.98 0.30
CA PRO A 683 -31.55 -69.94 -0.82
C PRO A 683 -32.26 -71.30 -0.99
N THR A 684 -33.40 -71.37 -1.67
CA THR A 684 -34.15 -72.58 -1.95
C THR A 684 -34.16 -72.83 -3.45
N LYS A 685 -34.05 -74.17 -3.81
CA LYS A 685 -34.15 -74.68 -5.18
C LYS A 685 -34.93 -75.98 -5.17
N GLU A 686 -35.93 -76.09 -6.04
CA GLU A 686 -36.79 -77.27 -6.05
C GLU A 686 -35.98 -78.51 -6.40
N GLY A 687 -36.15 -79.55 -5.56
CA GLY A 687 -35.44 -80.83 -5.72
C GLY A 687 -34.01 -80.83 -5.24
N TYR A 688 -33.55 -79.76 -4.57
CA TYR A 688 -32.18 -79.63 -4.06
C TYR A 688 -32.19 -79.16 -2.60
N THR A 689 -31.11 -79.44 -1.90
CA THR A 689 -30.81 -78.88 -0.56
C THR A 689 -29.58 -78.00 -0.70
N PHE A 690 -29.66 -76.76 -0.18
CA PHE A 690 -28.53 -75.86 -0.15
C PHE A 690 -27.37 -76.44 0.64
N SER A 691 -26.14 -76.34 0.10
CA SER A 691 -24.92 -76.83 0.75
C SER A 691 -24.17 -75.70 1.45
N ARG A 692 -23.65 -74.80 0.71
CA ARG A 692 -22.91 -73.60 1.17
C ARG A 692 -22.62 -72.71 0.00
N TRP A 693 -22.03 -71.60 0.24
CA TRP A 693 -21.53 -70.66 -0.75
C TRP A 693 -20.04 -70.97 -1.12
N PHE A 694 -19.67 -70.76 -2.37
CA PHE A 694 -18.36 -71.02 -2.97
C PHE A 694 -17.82 -69.78 -3.67
N THR A 695 -16.50 -69.66 -3.79
CA THR A 695 -15.82 -68.53 -4.47
C THR A 695 -15.76 -68.71 -5.99
N ASP A 696 -16.04 -69.89 -6.49
CA ASP A 696 -15.94 -70.27 -7.88
C ASP A 696 -17.26 -70.87 -8.42
N GLU A 697 -17.56 -70.69 -9.72
CA GLU A 697 -18.80 -71.15 -10.39
C GLU A 697 -18.91 -72.67 -10.38
N ASP A 698 -17.77 -73.38 -10.38
CA ASP A 698 -17.71 -74.85 -10.30
C ASP A 698 -17.99 -75.39 -8.87
N CYS A 699 -18.21 -74.53 -7.91
CA CYS A 699 -18.50 -74.81 -6.46
C CYS A 699 -17.46 -75.77 -5.82
N THR A 700 -16.18 -75.54 -6.08
CA THR A 700 -15.08 -76.36 -5.59
C THR A 700 -14.38 -75.73 -4.37
N ASP A 701 -14.28 -74.39 -4.31
CA ASP A 701 -13.65 -73.68 -3.23
C ASP A 701 -14.69 -72.96 -2.32
N ALA A 702 -14.84 -73.49 -1.08
CA ALA A 702 -15.87 -73.01 -0.17
C ALA A 702 -15.49 -71.67 0.45
N TYR A 703 -16.42 -70.70 0.37
CA TYR A 703 -16.27 -69.43 1.01
C TYR A 703 -16.37 -69.54 2.54
N ASP A 704 -15.41 -68.96 3.25
CA ASP A 704 -15.41 -68.79 4.70
C ASP A 704 -15.97 -67.43 5.11
N PHE A 705 -17.12 -67.37 5.72
CA PHE A 705 -17.78 -66.15 6.19
C PHE A 705 -17.07 -65.56 7.44
N ASP A 706 -16.09 -66.25 8.00
CA ASP A 706 -15.28 -65.74 9.08
C ASP A 706 -14.05 -64.93 8.59
N ASP A 707 -13.72 -64.99 7.31
CA ASP A 707 -12.65 -64.22 6.71
C ASP A 707 -13.14 -62.81 6.37
N PRO A 708 -12.37 -61.76 6.69
CA PRO A 708 -12.68 -60.38 6.28
C PRO A 708 -12.42 -60.18 4.81
N VAL A 709 -13.19 -59.29 4.15
CA VAL A 709 -12.93 -58.89 2.75
C VAL A 709 -11.67 -58.05 2.67
N ASP A 710 -10.77 -58.36 1.72
CA ASP A 710 -9.44 -57.76 1.63
C ASP A 710 -9.38 -56.50 0.75
N GLY A 711 -10.42 -56.17 0.03
CA GLY A 711 -10.51 -55.00 -0.87
C GLY A 711 -9.59 -55.05 -2.08
N THR A 712 -9.01 -56.21 -2.41
CA THR A 712 -8.14 -56.35 -3.58
C THR A 712 -8.91 -56.30 -4.90
N GLN A 713 -10.19 -56.70 -4.84
CA GLN A 713 -11.15 -56.58 -5.95
C GLN A 713 -12.31 -55.69 -5.53
N PRO A 714 -12.89 -54.93 -6.43
CA PRO A 714 -14.02 -54.05 -6.13
C PRO A 714 -15.33 -54.86 -5.90
N GLU A 715 -15.37 -56.05 -6.49
CA GLU A 715 -16.50 -56.99 -6.33
C GLU A 715 -16.07 -58.42 -6.50
N PHE A 716 -16.83 -59.34 -5.95
CA PHE A 716 -16.73 -60.77 -6.22
C PHE A 716 -18.09 -61.42 -6.08
N THR A 717 -18.26 -62.61 -6.68
CA THR A 717 -19.50 -63.39 -6.66
C THR A 717 -19.33 -64.66 -5.89
N LEU A 718 -20.28 -64.95 -5.01
CA LEU A 718 -20.38 -66.21 -4.30
C LEU A 718 -21.47 -67.07 -4.95
N TYR A 719 -21.15 -68.30 -5.24
CA TYR A 719 -22.00 -69.25 -5.97
C TYR A 719 -22.60 -70.27 -5.00
N ALA A 720 -23.91 -70.45 -5.08
CA ALA A 720 -24.62 -71.43 -4.29
C ALA A 720 -24.35 -72.84 -4.72
N GLY A 721 -23.86 -73.72 -3.84
CA GLY A 721 -23.71 -75.12 -4.09
C GLY A 721 -24.94 -75.92 -3.65
N TRP A 722 -25.35 -76.86 -4.47
CA TRP A 722 -26.53 -77.63 -4.27
C TRP A 722 -26.28 -79.13 -4.23
N LYS A 723 -27.02 -79.86 -3.37
CA LYS A 723 -27.04 -81.30 -3.28
C LYS A 723 -28.46 -81.76 -3.67
N ALA A 724 -28.58 -82.78 -4.52
CA ALA A 724 -29.86 -83.35 -4.84
C ALA A 724 -30.56 -83.81 -3.54
N ALA A 725 -31.80 -83.36 -3.37
CA ALA A 725 -32.56 -83.84 -2.22
C ALA A 725 -32.82 -85.36 -2.35
N PRO A 726 -32.75 -86.13 -1.23
CA PRO A 726 -33.07 -87.56 -1.29
C PRO A 726 -34.47 -87.73 -1.88
N ALA A 727 -34.58 -88.58 -2.88
CA ALA A 727 -35.88 -88.95 -3.48
C ALA A 727 -36.87 -89.42 -2.41
N THR A 728 -37.94 -88.63 -2.18
CA THR A 728 -39.06 -89.14 -1.35
C THR A 728 -39.66 -90.32 -2.06
N VAL A 729 -39.46 -91.53 -1.53
CA VAL A 729 -40.22 -92.68 -1.97
C VAL A 729 -41.56 -92.52 -1.48
N GLU A 730 -42.55 -92.32 -2.39
CA GLU A 730 -43.94 -92.41 -2.07
C GLU A 730 -44.31 -93.88 -1.59
N PRO A 731 -45.00 -94.11 -0.45
CA PRO A 731 -45.49 -95.35 -0.15
C PRO A 731 -46.77 -95.63 -0.99
N GLY A 732 -46.71 -96.66 -1.82
CA GLY A 732 -47.82 -97.18 -2.60
C GLY A 732 -49.02 -97.54 -1.72
N ALA A 733 -50.21 -97.27 -2.26
CA ALA A 733 -51.50 -97.70 -1.73
C ALA A 733 -51.65 -99.22 -1.70
N GLY A 734 -52.09 -99.68 -0.56
CA GLY A 734 -52.47 -101.09 -0.45
C GLY A 734 -53.02 -101.45 0.94
N ASP A 735 -54.29 -101.39 1.06
CA ASP A 735 -55.38 -102.22 1.55
C ASP A 735 -55.42 -102.66 3.00
N ASN A 736 -56.54 -102.40 3.59
CA ASN A 736 -57.50 -103.04 4.55
C ASN A 736 -56.92 -104.07 5.53
N GLY A 737 -57.30 -103.83 6.79
CA GLY A 737 -57.55 -104.88 7.68
C GLY A 737 -57.44 -104.61 9.21
N ASN A 738 -58.55 -104.15 9.66
CA ASN A 738 -59.21 -104.39 10.91
C ASN A 738 -58.54 -105.02 12.13
N ASN A 739 -58.84 -104.37 13.25
CA ASN A 739 -59.01 -104.94 14.57
C ASN A 739 -57.97 -104.87 15.62
N GLY A 740 -58.42 -104.19 16.62
CA GLY A 740 -58.44 -104.73 17.95
C GLY A 740 -57.52 -104.26 19.02
N ASP A 741 -58.17 -103.43 19.74
CA ASP A 741 -58.18 -103.50 21.22
C ASP A 741 -57.00 -103.21 22.12
N ASN A 742 -57.42 -102.36 23.01
CA ASN A 742 -56.99 -102.28 24.44
C ASN A 742 -55.64 -101.92 24.88
N GLY A 743 -55.73 -101.01 25.75
CA GLY A 743 -55.19 -101.08 27.07
C GLY A 743 -54.05 -100.12 27.49
N ASP A 744 -54.51 -99.15 28.05
CA ASP A 744 -54.41 -98.76 29.43
C ASP A 744 -53.08 -98.26 29.95
N ASN A 745 -53.22 -97.09 30.55
CA ASN A 745 -52.62 -96.65 31.77
C ASN A 745 -51.12 -96.21 31.78
N GLY A 746 -50.97 -95.09 32.16
CA GLY A 746 -50.67 -94.65 33.45
C GLY A 746 -49.64 -93.52 33.50
N ASN A 747 -50.07 -92.47 33.77
CA ASN A 747 -49.91 -91.65 34.95
C ASN A 747 -48.49 -91.06 35.25
N ASN A 748 -48.63 -89.86 35.52
CA ASN A 748 -47.84 -89.06 36.51
C ASN A 748 -46.44 -88.65 36.13
N GLY A 749 -46.07 -87.43 36.36
CA GLY A 749 -46.37 -86.38 37.26
C GLY A 749 -45.38 -85.27 37.20
N ASN A 750 -45.88 -84.21 37.21
CA ASN A 750 -45.75 -83.19 38.15
C ASN A 750 -44.38 -82.38 38.23
N ASN A 751 -44.67 -81.13 38.20
CA ASN A 751 -44.05 -79.99 38.96
C ASN A 751 -42.76 -79.35 38.30
N GLY A 752 -42.76 -78.24 38.21
CA GLY A 752 -43.20 -76.99 38.81
C GLY A 752 -42.12 -75.96 38.52
N GLY A 753 -42.42 -74.86 38.24
CA GLY A 753 -42.66 -73.69 38.86
C GLY A 753 -41.96 -72.52 38.20
N ASN A 754 -42.81 -71.57 37.98
CA ASN A 754 -42.62 -70.10 38.16
C ASN A 754 -41.36 -69.48 37.67
N GLY A 755 -41.38 -68.32 37.06
CA GLY A 755 -42.29 -67.19 37.16
C GLY A 755 -41.84 -66.11 36.15
N ASP A 756 -42.86 -65.45 35.75
CA ASP A 756 -43.10 -64.02 35.61
C ASP A 756 -42.05 -63.22 34.80
N SER A 757 -42.44 -62.42 33.98
CA SER A 757 -43.57 -61.61 33.57
C SER A 757 -43.02 -60.60 32.56
N SER A 758 -43.72 -60.24 31.75
CA SER A 758 -44.72 -59.34 31.17
C SER A 758 -44.18 -58.60 29.98
N SER A 759 -44.88 -58.79 28.95
CA SER A 759 -45.84 -57.98 28.20
C SER A 759 -45.31 -56.68 27.67
N ALA A 760 -45.71 -56.18 26.56
CA ALA A 760 -46.88 -56.39 25.76
C ALA A 760 -46.71 -55.86 24.34
N ASN A 761 -47.30 -56.55 23.47
CA ASN A 761 -47.87 -56.16 22.18
C ASN A 761 -48.59 -54.84 22.15
N ALA A 762 -48.50 -54.11 21.08
CA ALA A 762 -49.68 -53.50 20.45
C ALA A 762 -49.39 -53.01 19.01
N ASN A 763 -49.88 -53.81 18.12
CA ASN A 763 -50.33 -53.43 16.79
C ASN A 763 -51.61 -52.59 16.94
N VAL A 764 -51.82 -51.49 16.23
CA VAL A 764 -53.15 -51.04 15.75
C VAL A 764 -52.96 -50.14 14.51
N ASN A 765 -53.37 -50.63 13.48
CA ASN A 765 -54.26 -50.36 12.33
C ASN A 765 -54.94 -49.00 12.25
N VAL A 766 -54.74 -48.40 11.04
CA VAL A 766 -55.66 -47.63 10.19
C VAL A 766 -57.04 -47.28 10.77
N ASN A 767 -57.36 -45.95 10.73
CA ASN A 767 -58.61 -45.51 10.12
C ASN A 767 -58.58 -44.00 9.77
N THR A 768 -58.95 -43.73 8.54
CA THR A 768 -59.49 -42.51 7.93
C THR A 768 -60.71 -41.98 8.65
N VAL A 769 -60.81 -40.68 8.90
CA VAL A 769 -62.01 -39.88 8.82
C VAL A 769 -61.78 -38.47 8.40
N ASN A 770 -62.40 -38.03 7.34
CA ASN A 770 -62.60 -36.62 6.92
C ASN A 770 -63.33 -35.82 8.00
N ASN A 771 -62.99 -34.54 8.21
CA ASN A 771 -63.92 -33.43 7.94
C ASN A 771 -63.35 -32.07 8.20
N ASN A 772 -63.56 -31.22 7.26
CA ASN A 772 -63.64 -29.76 7.13
C ASN A 772 -63.53 -28.88 8.38
N GLY A 773 -62.85 -27.78 8.18
CA GLY A 773 -63.05 -26.56 8.94
C GLY A 773 -61.88 -25.55 8.79
N ASP A 774 -62.11 -24.61 7.89
CA ASP A 774 -61.47 -23.33 7.64
C ASP A 774 -60.53 -22.78 8.73
N ASN A 775 -59.26 -22.37 8.43
CA ASN A 775 -58.91 -20.97 8.25
C ASN A 775 -57.37 -20.71 8.16
N ALA A 776 -57.09 -19.81 7.24
CA ALA A 776 -55.91 -18.94 7.16
C ALA A 776 -54.57 -19.58 6.83
N SER A 777 -54.36 -19.65 5.55
CA SER A 777 -53.09 -19.63 4.86
C SER A 777 -52.20 -18.46 5.30
N SER A 778 -51.02 -18.76 5.76
CA SER A 778 -49.85 -17.90 5.52
C SER A 778 -48.89 -18.69 4.63
N GLU A 779 -49.10 -18.58 3.33
CA GLU A 779 -48.07 -18.94 2.36
C GLU A 779 -46.83 -18.02 2.59
N ALA A 780 -45.84 -18.53 3.22
CA ALA A 780 -44.49 -17.99 3.09
C ALA A 780 -44.05 -18.25 1.64
N LYS A 781 -44.24 -17.27 0.77
CA LYS A 781 -43.60 -17.22 -0.52
C LYS A 781 -42.10 -17.24 -0.28
N MET A 782 -41.45 -18.35 -0.60
CA MET A 782 -40.05 -18.41 -0.86
C MET A 782 -39.72 -17.37 -1.93
N ALA A 783 -39.13 -16.27 -1.53
CA ALA A 783 -38.49 -15.36 -2.46
C ALA A 783 -37.22 -16.05 -2.98
N THR A 784 -37.36 -16.70 -4.11
CA THR A 784 -36.20 -17.13 -4.89
C THR A 784 -35.38 -15.87 -5.22
N VAL A 785 -34.15 -15.81 -4.75
CA VAL A 785 -33.17 -14.89 -5.27
C VAL A 785 -33.12 -15.12 -6.78
N LYS A 786 -33.57 -14.15 -7.56
CA LYS A 786 -33.44 -14.22 -9.01
C LYS A 786 -31.97 -14.11 -9.39
N THR A 787 -31.35 -15.23 -9.52
CA THR A 787 -30.03 -15.34 -10.14
C THR A 787 -30.29 -15.62 -11.62
N GLY A 788 -30.37 -14.59 -12.44
CA GLY A 788 -30.47 -14.86 -13.83
C GLY A 788 -30.79 -13.67 -14.70
N ASP A 789 -29.96 -13.48 -15.65
CA ASP A 789 -30.10 -12.55 -16.74
C ASP A 789 -31.26 -12.96 -17.68
N ASN A 790 -32.29 -12.17 -17.72
CA ASN A 790 -33.19 -12.16 -18.85
C ASN A 790 -32.57 -11.27 -19.94
N LEU A 791 -31.83 -11.88 -20.85
CA LEU A 791 -31.55 -11.28 -22.15
C LEU A 791 -32.84 -11.17 -22.97
N ALA A 792 -33.54 -10.06 -22.82
CA ALA A 792 -34.48 -9.64 -23.84
C ALA A 792 -33.70 -8.87 -24.91
N LEU A 793 -33.47 -9.51 -26.04
CA LEU A 793 -33.05 -8.85 -27.27
C LEU A 793 -34.05 -7.77 -27.64
N VAL A 794 -33.70 -6.51 -27.46
CA VAL A 794 -34.31 -5.39 -28.20
C VAL A 794 -33.24 -4.87 -29.13
N GLY A 795 -33.39 -5.17 -30.42
CA GLY A 795 -32.60 -4.59 -31.47
C GLY A 795 -32.87 -3.09 -31.60
N GLY A 796 -31.82 -2.32 -31.78
CA GLY A 796 -31.96 -0.92 -32.14
C GLY A 796 -30.70 -0.10 -31.90
N ALA A 797 -30.05 0.28 -32.99
CA ALA A 797 -29.06 1.34 -33.14
C ALA A 797 -27.57 0.97 -33.13
N ILE A 798 -27.17 0.44 -34.27
CA ILE A 798 -25.80 0.63 -34.80
C ILE A 798 -25.77 1.99 -35.45
N ALA A 799 -25.02 2.93 -34.90
CA ALA A 799 -24.39 4.02 -35.67
C ALA A 799 -23.32 4.70 -34.79
N VAL A 800 -22.15 4.87 -35.42
CA VAL A 800 -21.04 5.76 -35.02
C VAL A 800 -20.07 5.19 -34.01
N ILE A 801 -19.03 4.54 -34.49
CA ILE A 801 -17.61 4.86 -34.26
C ILE A 801 -16.80 4.13 -35.38
N ALA A 802 -16.58 4.88 -36.45
CA ALA A 802 -15.57 4.55 -37.46
C ALA A 802 -14.95 5.88 -37.94
N VAL A 803 -14.16 6.54 -37.09
CA VAL A 803 -13.18 7.56 -37.48
C VAL A 803 -12.16 7.67 -36.35
N ALA A 804 -11.14 6.81 -36.35
CA ALA A 804 -9.91 7.03 -35.61
C ALA A 804 -8.74 6.18 -36.10
N ALA A 805 -8.79 5.62 -37.31
CA ALA A 805 -7.69 4.82 -37.84
C ALA A 805 -6.93 5.46 -39.01
N ALA A 806 -7.19 6.73 -39.37
CA ALA A 806 -6.53 7.41 -40.48
C ALA A 806 -5.52 8.51 -40.10
N GLY A 807 -5.31 8.78 -38.78
CA GLY A 807 -4.44 9.88 -38.33
C GLY A 807 -2.98 9.52 -38.06
N VAL A 808 -2.64 8.25 -37.89
CA VAL A 808 -1.32 7.81 -37.39
C VAL A 808 -0.27 7.62 -38.49
N ALA A 809 -0.68 7.44 -39.75
CA ALA A 809 0.27 7.22 -40.84
C ALA A 809 0.88 8.50 -41.46
N ALA A 810 0.36 9.69 -41.14
CA ALA A 810 0.85 10.94 -41.75
C ALA A 810 1.94 11.65 -40.89
N PHE A 811 2.16 11.25 -39.64
CA PHE A 811 3.10 11.91 -38.74
C PHE A 811 4.53 11.37 -38.77
N ALA A 812 4.70 10.12 -39.17
CA ALA A 812 6.05 9.52 -39.28
C ALA A 812 6.88 10.06 -40.46
N LEU A 813 6.27 10.72 -41.41
CA LEU A 813 6.93 11.27 -42.61
C LEU A 813 7.34 12.74 -42.52
N ARG A 814 6.93 13.45 -41.44
CA ARG A 814 7.26 14.89 -41.29
C ARG A 814 8.48 15.15 -40.40
N ARG A 815 8.86 14.18 -39.53
CA ARG A 815 10.05 14.28 -38.65
C ARG A 815 11.40 14.11 -39.34
N ARG A 816 11.43 13.71 -40.62
CA ARG A 816 12.70 13.54 -41.38
C ARG A 816 13.20 14.83 -42.07
N LYS A 817 12.60 15.99 -41.84
CA LYS A 817 12.99 17.24 -42.48
C LYS A 817 13.32 18.41 -41.56
N MET A 818 13.48 18.19 -40.27
CA MET A 818 13.99 19.21 -39.37
C MET A 818 15.02 18.56 -38.42
N ASN A 819 16.17 18.35 -38.92
CA ASN A 819 17.49 18.34 -38.26
C ASN A 819 18.38 19.31 -39.04
#